data_6b51c310f096c28f30051eb30e043ef9
#
_entry.id   6b51c310f096c28f30051eb30e043ef9
#
_cell.length_a   1.000
_cell.length_b   1.000
_cell.length_c   1.000
_cell.angle_alpha   90.00
_cell.angle_beta   90.00
_cell.angle_gamma   90.00
#
_symmetry.space_group_name_H-M   'P 1'
#
loop_
_entity.id
_entity.type
_entity.pdbx_description
1 polymer ?
#
loop_
_entity_poly.entity_id
_entity_poly.type
_entity_poly.pdbx_seq_one_letter_code
_entity_poly.pdbx_strand_id
1 'polypeptide(L)'
;MKQIEQLIEISRKYGQDSRFVIAGGGNTSYKDDERLWVKASGHALATITEDGFAVLDREKMNIISTKQYSTNSSEREAEATEDLMAACITKGRKPSVEASLHNAMSAPFIVHLHPTLINGLMSSVDVEAQTSRLFGDEVLYVPYSDPGYALYMKVSQAIAQYVANKGHEPQVILLQNHGIFVGADTIQEIEAIYDRVLSTIEHAISAPLPEGEAEISDLVSEVVPAIRMMVSRDGESRTLKVQNSQLIEWFAQSQEHFDKVSGPFSPDSGIYCNSKYIYISADSVDAILSEAEQKIEEYKSSNGYDPKVILIKGIGLVCVGRNAKECGIVEDVYLDMMKIAWYAQSFGGEHPMTPEQRLFVDNWEAHRPKFKTAGNGRVENKIFIVTGAAQGFGEGIAKCLIREGANIVVADLNEERGGITTAELNRMASGNKAIFAKCNITDPESIKALIKSTVCAFGGLDVFVSNAGIARAGDLETMSIENFELMTKINYNAYFLCTKAASRVMKLQNRYNAENWGDIIQINSKSGLRGSKANFAYAGSKFGGIGLTQSFALELAPYRIKVNSICPGNFYDGPLWSDPVNGLFVQYLNAGKVPGAKSVEDVKEYYLSQSPMRKGCAPADVCKAVLYLIEQTCETGQALPITGGQTMLN
;
A
#
# COMPACT_ATOMS: atom_id res chain seq x y z
N MET A 1 -11.45 28.91 21.13
CA MET A 1 -11.20 28.82 19.67
C MET A 1 -9.70 28.87 19.34
N LYS A 2 -8.96 29.91 19.78
CA LYS A 2 -7.51 30.05 19.50
C LYS A 2 -6.66 28.84 19.97
N GLN A 3 -6.96 28.26 21.13
CA GLN A 3 -6.23 27.13 21.69
C GLN A 3 -6.45 25.83 20.89
N ILE A 4 -7.66 25.64 20.37
CA ILE A 4 -7.96 24.45 19.52
C ILE A 4 -7.29 24.61 18.15
N GLU A 5 -7.20 25.80 17.60
CA GLU A 5 -6.44 26.09 16.37
C GLU A 5 -4.94 25.77 16.59
N GLN A 6 -4.35 26.17 17.71
CA GLN A 6 -2.98 25.83 18.08
C GLN A 6 -2.79 24.31 18.27
N LEU A 7 -3.77 23.64 18.90
CA LEU A 7 -3.74 22.18 19.05
C LEU A 7 -3.76 21.47 17.70
N ILE A 8 -4.57 21.94 16.74
CA ILE A 8 -4.60 21.41 15.37
C ILE A 8 -3.26 21.66 14.67
N GLU A 9 -2.70 22.85 14.82
CA GLU A 9 -1.42 23.25 14.22
C GLU A 9 -0.29 22.31 14.65
N ILE A 10 -0.06 22.15 15.97
CA ILE A 10 1.00 21.30 16.50
C ILE A 10 0.78 19.82 16.15
N SER A 11 -0.50 19.37 16.16
CA SER A 11 -0.86 18.01 15.79
C SER A 11 -0.47 17.70 14.35
N ARG A 12 -0.80 18.61 13.42
CA ARG A 12 -0.47 18.45 12.00
C ARG A 12 1.02 18.56 11.74
N LYS A 13 1.72 19.48 12.42
CA LYS A 13 3.17 19.63 12.31
C LYS A 13 3.88 18.31 12.57
N TYR A 14 3.63 17.70 13.72
CA TYR A 14 4.26 16.42 14.06
C TYR A 14 3.67 15.23 13.30
N GLY A 15 2.37 15.23 13.03
CA GLY A 15 1.70 14.16 12.33
C GLY A 15 2.12 14.01 10.85
N GLN A 16 2.63 15.07 10.23
CA GLN A 16 3.15 15.06 8.86
C GLN A 16 4.63 14.64 8.76
N ASP A 17 5.32 14.54 9.88
CA ASP A 17 6.72 14.16 9.94
C ASP A 17 6.87 12.71 10.45
N SER A 18 7.28 11.81 9.55
CA SER A 18 7.45 10.38 9.84
C SER A 18 8.53 10.08 10.89
N ARG A 19 9.39 11.04 11.23
CA ARG A 19 10.34 10.90 12.34
C ARG A 19 9.66 10.91 13.71
N PHE A 20 8.44 11.47 13.80
CA PHE A 20 7.68 11.63 15.03
C PHE A 20 6.46 10.71 15.11
N VAL A 21 5.78 10.50 13.98
CA VAL A 21 4.52 9.75 13.93
C VAL A 21 4.51 8.80 12.74
N ILE A 22 4.29 7.54 13.03
CA ILE A 22 4.11 6.49 12.04
C ILE A 22 2.72 5.87 12.23
N ALA A 23 2.03 5.59 11.14
CA ALA A 23 0.68 5.04 11.13
C ALA A 23 -0.32 5.88 11.95
N GLY A 24 -0.92 5.32 12.99
CA GLY A 24 -1.88 5.99 13.87
C GLY A 24 -1.32 6.44 15.22
N GLY A 25 0.01 6.32 15.41
CA GLY A 25 0.69 6.60 16.69
C GLY A 25 0.55 8.03 17.18
N GLY A 26 0.77 8.21 18.47
CA GLY A 26 0.76 9.51 19.15
C GLY A 26 -0.62 10.15 19.30
N ASN A 27 -0.70 11.09 20.21
CA ASN A 27 -1.89 11.92 20.45
C ASN A 27 -1.52 13.24 21.10
N THR A 28 -2.42 14.20 20.97
CA THR A 28 -2.24 15.56 21.45
C THR A 28 -3.48 16.00 22.19
N SER A 29 -3.33 16.90 23.16
CA SER A 29 -4.45 17.46 23.90
C SER A 29 -4.23 18.91 24.28
N TYR A 30 -5.36 19.57 24.51
CA TYR A 30 -5.48 20.84 25.24
C TYR A 30 -6.50 20.65 26.36
N LYS A 31 -6.28 21.30 27.52
CA LYS A 31 -7.27 21.32 28.58
C LYS A 31 -7.35 22.68 29.26
N ASP A 32 -8.53 22.99 29.75
CA ASP A 32 -8.82 24.04 30.72
C ASP A 32 -9.25 23.39 32.07
N ASP A 33 -9.83 24.19 32.97
CA ASP A 33 -10.22 23.71 34.30
C ASP A 33 -11.34 22.64 34.23
N GLU A 34 -12.22 22.68 33.23
CA GLU A 34 -13.42 21.84 33.13
C GLU A 34 -13.29 20.73 32.12
N ARG A 35 -12.55 20.94 31.03
CA ARG A 35 -12.57 20.10 29.84
C ARG A 35 -11.18 19.68 29.36
N LEU A 36 -11.12 18.52 28.78
CA LEU A 36 -9.97 17.99 28.05
C LEU A 36 -10.36 17.70 26.60
N TRP A 37 -9.71 18.36 25.65
CA TRP A 37 -9.75 18.01 24.21
C TRP A 37 -8.58 17.10 23.90
N VAL A 38 -8.84 15.88 23.50
CA VAL A 38 -7.79 14.91 23.17
C VAL A 38 -8.11 14.23 21.84
N LYS A 39 -7.08 13.89 21.08
CA LYS A 39 -7.24 13.17 19.81
C LYS A 39 -8.15 11.94 19.97
N ALA A 40 -9.16 11.84 19.13
CA ALA A 40 -10.06 10.69 19.09
C ALA A 40 -9.40 9.52 18.34
N SER A 41 -9.71 8.29 18.79
CA SER A 41 -9.26 7.06 18.12
C SER A 41 -9.75 7.02 16.67
N GLY A 42 -8.88 6.58 15.76
CA GLY A 42 -9.20 6.47 14.32
C GLY A 42 -8.93 7.74 13.50
N HIS A 43 -8.48 8.82 14.11
CA HIS A 43 -8.05 10.05 13.42
C HIS A 43 -6.53 10.12 13.34
N ALA A 44 -5.98 10.48 12.16
CA ALA A 44 -4.56 10.71 11.96
C ALA A 44 -4.18 12.14 12.34
N LEU A 45 -3.09 12.33 13.08
CA LEU A 45 -2.58 13.67 13.45
C LEU A 45 -2.29 14.53 12.20
N ALA A 46 -1.73 13.93 11.15
CA ALA A 46 -1.36 14.63 9.91
C ALA A 46 -2.50 15.42 9.25
N THR A 47 -3.74 14.96 9.39
CA THR A 47 -4.92 15.53 8.72
C THR A 47 -6.03 15.96 9.68
N ILE A 48 -5.72 15.96 10.99
CA ILE A 48 -6.71 16.23 12.04
C ILE A 48 -7.36 17.60 11.86
N THR A 49 -8.65 17.66 12.13
CA THR A 49 -9.45 18.89 12.23
C THR A 49 -10.09 18.95 13.63
N GLU A 50 -10.80 20.03 13.95
CA GLU A 50 -11.52 20.14 15.22
C GLU A 50 -12.38 18.91 15.50
N ASP A 51 -12.98 18.38 14.46
CA ASP A 51 -13.77 17.15 14.53
C ASP A 51 -12.97 15.88 14.88
N GLY A 52 -11.67 15.89 14.83
CA GLY A 52 -10.80 14.79 15.23
C GLY A 52 -10.53 14.70 16.73
N PHE A 53 -11.04 15.62 17.53
CA PHE A 53 -10.87 15.61 18.99
C PHE A 53 -12.12 15.15 19.71
N ALA A 54 -11.96 14.31 20.72
CA ALA A 54 -12.96 14.00 21.73
C ALA A 54 -12.81 14.99 22.87
N VAL A 55 -13.93 15.47 23.39
CA VAL A 55 -13.98 16.38 24.55
C VAL A 55 -14.45 15.58 25.75
N LEU A 56 -13.70 15.62 26.84
CA LEU A 56 -14.01 14.93 28.08
C LEU A 56 -14.25 15.94 29.22
N ASP A 57 -15.15 15.57 30.10
CA ASP A 57 -15.45 16.26 31.35
C ASP A 57 -14.39 15.84 32.40
N ARG A 58 -13.56 16.76 32.85
CA ARG A 58 -12.44 16.51 33.74
C ARG A 58 -12.88 16.09 35.14
N GLU A 59 -14.02 16.59 35.64
CA GLU A 59 -14.57 16.17 36.93
C GLU A 59 -14.97 14.67 36.90
N LYS A 60 -15.61 14.26 35.82
CA LYS A 60 -15.94 12.83 35.61
C LYS A 60 -14.72 11.94 35.44
N MET A 61 -13.66 12.45 34.82
CA MET A 61 -12.40 11.70 34.69
C MET A 61 -11.74 11.41 36.03
N ASN A 62 -12.02 12.18 37.09
CA ASN A 62 -11.45 11.98 38.41
C ASN A 62 -11.84 10.61 39.02
N ILE A 63 -12.93 9.98 38.57
CA ILE A 63 -13.30 8.63 39.00
C ILE A 63 -12.20 7.61 38.67
N ILE A 64 -11.49 7.80 37.55
CA ILE A 64 -10.44 6.87 37.09
C ILE A 64 -9.26 6.80 38.07
N SER A 65 -9.00 7.90 38.80
CA SER A 65 -7.92 7.96 39.80
C SER A 65 -8.29 7.39 41.15
N THR A 66 -9.59 7.24 41.46
CA THR A 66 -10.09 6.91 42.80
C THR A 66 -10.80 5.55 42.88
N LYS A 67 -11.36 5.07 41.76
CA LYS A 67 -12.08 3.80 41.67
C LYS A 67 -11.10 2.62 41.73
N GLN A 68 -11.47 1.57 42.50
CA GLN A 68 -10.78 0.30 42.46
C GLN A 68 -11.38 -0.55 41.33
N TYR A 69 -10.53 -0.89 40.37
CA TYR A 69 -10.87 -1.76 39.24
C TYR A 69 -10.51 -3.22 39.52
N SER A 70 -10.98 -4.13 38.65
CA SER A 70 -10.70 -5.56 38.72
C SER A 70 -9.19 -5.85 38.79
N THR A 71 -8.81 -6.91 39.50
CA THR A 71 -7.43 -7.41 39.49
C THR A 71 -7.08 -8.17 38.23
N ASN A 72 -8.09 -8.63 37.46
CA ASN A 72 -7.90 -9.18 36.13
C ASN A 72 -7.58 -8.05 35.14
N SER A 73 -6.49 -8.18 34.39
CA SER A 73 -6.00 -7.13 33.49
C SER A 73 -7.01 -6.76 32.40
N SER A 74 -7.63 -7.74 31.76
CA SER A 74 -8.59 -7.49 30.67
C SER A 74 -9.88 -6.83 31.18
N GLU A 75 -10.40 -7.29 32.31
CA GLU A 75 -11.59 -6.70 32.94
C GLU A 75 -11.30 -5.26 33.40
N ARG A 76 -10.15 -5.05 34.05
CA ARG A 76 -9.69 -3.74 34.50
C ARG A 76 -9.62 -2.71 33.35
N GLU A 77 -9.00 -3.07 32.23
CA GLU A 77 -8.90 -2.20 31.07
C GLU A 77 -10.26 -1.91 30.43
N ALA A 78 -11.18 -2.89 30.43
CA ALA A 78 -12.55 -2.71 29.97
C ALA A 78 -13.32 -1.73 30.88
N GLU A 79 -13.30 -1.94 32.20
CA GLU A 79 -13.95 -1.06 33.19
C GLU A 79 -13.42 0.39 33.13
N ALA A 80 -12.09 0.56 33.06
CA ALA A 80 -11.47 1.88 32.93
C ALA A 80 -11.84 2.57 31.60
N THR A 81 -11.95 1.80 30.52
CA THR A 81 -12.41 2.31 29.23
C THR A 81 -13.87 2.76 29.29
N GLU A 82 -14.76 2.04 30.00
CA GLU A 82 -16.17 2.44 30.18
C GLU A 82 -16.27 3.77 30.93
N ASP A 83 -15.51 3.96 32.02
CA ASP A 83 -15.50 5.19 32.77
C ASP A 83 -14.94 6.36 31.92
N LEU A 84 -13.90 6.11 31.13
CA LEU A 84 -13.36 7.09 30.18
C LEU A 84 -14.40 7.49 29.12
N MET A 85 -15.15 6.53 28.59
CA MET A 85 -16.24 6.79 27.64
C MET A 85 -17.39 7.53 28.28
N ALA A 86 -17.71 7.28 29.56
CA ALA A 86 -18.74 8.00 30.33
C ALA A 86 -18.35 9.47 30.58
N ALA A 87 -17.06 9.77 30.67
CA ALA A 87 -16.56 11.15 30.76
C ALA A 87 -16.59 11.89 29.41
N CYS A 88 -16.69 11.17 28.29
CA CYS A 88 -16.69 11.78 26.96
C CYS A 88 -18.04 12.44 26.65
N ILE A 89 -18.03 13.78 26.46
CA ILE A 89 -19.24 14.57 26.14
C ILE A 89 -19.49 14.66 24.62
N THR A 90 -18.50 14.36 23.78
CA THR A 90 -18.64 14.36 22.33
C THR A 90 -19.28 13.04 21.87
N LYS A 91 -20.54 13.10 21.43
CA LYS A 91 -21.28 11.91 21.00
C LYS A 91 -20.62 11.23 19.80
N GLY A 92 -20.53 9.89 19.87
CA GLY A 92 -20.05 9.06 18.76
C GLY A 92 -18.54 9.07 18.57
N ARG A 93 -17.75 9.66 19.46
CA ARG A 93 -16.29 9.66 19.43
C ARG A 93 -15.70 8.82 20.56
N LYS A 94 -14.69 8.04 20.23
CA LYS A 94 -13.92 7.29 21.21
C LYS A 94 -12.63 8.07 21.49
N PRO A 95 -12.40 8.57 22.73
CA PRO A 95 -11.15 9.23 23.08
C PRO A 95 -9.96 8.26 22.97
N SER A 96 -8.73 8.81 22.90
CA SER A 96 -7.53 8.00 23.09
C SER A 96 -7.59 7.28 24.44
N VAL A 97 -7.11 6.03 24.50
CA VAL A 97 -6.99 5.28 25.77
C VAL A 97 -6.02 5.94 26.74
N GLU A 98 -5.16 6.83 26.24
CA GLU A 98 -4.18 7.59 27.03
C GLU A 98 -4.70 8.95 27.51
N ALA A 99 -5.99 9.25 27.29
CA ALA A 99 -6.60 10.50 27.74
C ALA A 99 -6.43 10.74 29.25
N SER A 100 -6.40 9.66 30.05
CA SER A 100 -6.15 9.73 31.50
C SER A 100 -4.73 10.23 31.81
N LEU A 101 -3.71 9.87 31.01
CA LEU A 101 -2.34 10.39 31.13
C LEU A 101 -2.27 11.89 30.80
N HIS A 102 -2.99 12.31 29.75
CA HIS A 102 -3.11 13.74 29.43
C HIS A 102 -3.79 14.52 30.54
N ASN A 103 -4.73 13.94 31.26
CA ASN A 103 -5.37 14.59 32.41
C ASN A 103 -4.47 14.63 33.66
N ALA A 104 -3.56 13.66 33.82
CA ALA A 104 -2.68 13.54 34.98
C ALA A 104 -1.59 14.62 35.05
N MET A 105 -1.10 15.13 33.92
CA MET A 105 -0.17 16.25 33.87
C MET A 105 -0.95 17.57 34.00
N SER A 106 -0.42 18.57 34.73
CA SER A 106 -1.13 19.85 34.95
C SER A 106 -1.09 20.79 33.74
N ALA A 107 -0.05 20.73 32.91
CA ALA A 107 0.15 21.60 31.76
C ALA A 107 -1.06 21.62 30.80
N PRO A 108 -1.45 22.80 30.27
CA PRO A 108 -2.62 22.92 29.39
C PRO A 108 -2.45 22.20 28.03
N PHE A 109 -1.27 22.27 27.43
CA PHE A 109 -0.96 21.54 26.21
C PHE A 109 -0.11 20.31 26.51
N ILE A 110 -0.50 19.15 25.95
CA ILE A 110 0.27 17.91 26.06
C ILE A 110 0.37 17.27 24.70
N VAL A 111 1.59 16.89 24.33
CA VAL A 111 1.91 16.19 23.10
C VAL A 111 2.61 14.88 23.45
N HIS A 112 1.99 13.78 23.07
CA HIS A 112 2.52 12.43 23.19
C HIS A 112 2.84 11.88 21.79
N LEU A 113 4.09 11.48 21.58
CA LEU A 113 4.59 10.98 20.29
C LEU A 113 5.53 9.80 20.50
N HIS A 114 5.82 9.10 19.38
CA HIS A 114 6.73 7.96 19.34
C HIS A 114 7.93 8.23 18.42
N PRO A 115 8.74 9.28 18.65
CA PRO A 115 9.83 9.61 17.73
C PRO A 115 10.87 8.49 17.64
N THR A 116 11.24 8.10 16.41
CA THR A 116 12.19 7.02 16.13
C THR A 116 13.48 7.14 16.95
N LEU A 117 14.07 8.34 17.01
CA LEU A 117 15.32 8.58 17.72
C LEU A 117 15.18 8.43 19.25
N ILE A 118 14.07 8.93 19.80
CA ILE A 118 13.76 8.77 21.23
C ILE A 118 13.54 7.30 21.56
N ASN A 119 12.79 6.59 20.70
CA ASN A 119 12.56 5.16 20.87
C ASN A 119 13.85 4.33 20.70
N GLY A 120 14.85 4.82 19.98
CA GLY A 120 16.18 4.24 19.96
C GLY A 120 16.84 4.20 21.35
N LEU A 121 16.69 5.27 22.12
CA LEU A 121 17.12 5.29 23.52
C LEU A 121 16.17 4.49 24.42
N MET A 122 14.86 4.67 24.27
CA MET A 122 13.84 4.06 25.14
C MET A 122 13.71 2.54 24.95
N SER A 123 14.23 1.98 23.87
CA SER A 123 14.27 0.54 23.58
C SER A 123 15.69 -0.02 23.66
N SER A 124 16.56 0.56 24.48
CA SER A 124 17.92 0.10 24.69
C SER A 124 18.12 -0.64 26.02
N VAL A 125 19.18 -1.46 26.08
CA VAL A 125 19.52 -2.25 27.29
C VAL A 125 19.83 -1.35 28.46
N ASP A 126 20.60 -0.28 28.24
CA ASP A 126 21.06 0.62 29.31
C ASP A 126 20.16 1.86 29.47
N VAL A 127 18.89 1.79 29.10
CA VAL A 127 17.96 2.92 28.99
C VAL A 127 17.96 3.84 30.22
N GLU A 128 17.87 3.31 31.43
CA GLU A 128 17.80 4.09 32.67
C GLU A 128 19.12 4.84 32.95
N ALA A 129 20.25 4.13 32.82
CA ALA A 129 21.57 4.72 33.02
C ALA A 129 21.89 5.80 31.96
N GLN A 130 21.52 5.55 30.72
CA GLN A 130 21.73 6.50 29.62
C GLN A 130 20.80 7.70 29.72
N THR A 131 19.54 7.52 30.12
CA THR A 131 18.59 8.63 30.35
C THR A 131 19.10 9.54 31.47
N SER A 132 19.54 8.95 32.59
CA SER A 132 20.14 9.71 33.69
C SER A 132 21.42 10.43 33.27
N ARG A 133 22.29 9.81 32.47
CA ARG A 133 23.51 10.44 31.94
C ARG A 133 23.22 11.62 31.02
N LEU A 134 22.20 11.52 30.17
CA LEU A 134 21.89 12.53 29.15
C LEU A 134 21.10 13.71 29.70
N PHE A 135 20.18 13.45 30.59
CA PHE A 135 19.19 14.43 31.04
C PHE A 135 19.23 14.73 32.54
N GLY A 136 20.01 13.94 33.32
CA GLY A 136 20.01 14.09 34.78
C GLY A 136 18.62 13.94 35.35
N ASP A 137 18.22 14.93 36.12
CA ASP A 137 16.90 15.01 36.79
C ASP A 137 15.86 15.87 36.02
N GLU A 138 16.18 16.31 34.80
CA GLU A 138 15.30 17.19 34.03
C GLU A 138 14.11 16.47 33.40
N VAL A 139 14.20 15.14 33.27
CA VAL A 139 13.15 14.30 32.70
C VAL A 139 12.72 13.23 33.69
N LEU A 140 11.46 12.84 33.63
CA LEU A 140 10.94 11.68 34.35
C LEU A 140 11.03 10.43 33.48
N TYR A 141 11.89 9.48 33.83
CA TYR A 141 11.91 8.16 33.21
C TYR A 141 10.92 7.23 33.92
N VAL A 142 10.13 6.51 33.11
CA VAL A 142 9.19 5.48 33.61
C VAL A 142 9.48 4.14 32.90
N PRO A 143 9.82 3.07 33.66
CA PRO A 143 10.01 1.75 33.10
C PRO A 143 8.73 1.24 32.44
N TYR A 144 8.86 0.25 31.54
CA TYR A 144 7.74 -0.30 30.79
C TYR A 144 6.53 -0.64 31.67
N SER A 145 5.36 -0.33 31.15
CA SER A 145 4.06 -0.76 31.67
C SER A 145 3.13 -1.06 30.50
N ASP A 146 2.23 -2.00 30.69
CA ASP A 146 1.19 -2.27 29.69
C ASP A 146 0.37 -0.99 29.43
N PRO A 147 0.08 -0.69 28.15
CA PRO A 147 -0.70 0.51 27.81
C PRO A 147 -2.12 0.47 28.43
N GLY A 148 -2.71 1.66 28.62
CA GLY A 148 -4.03 1.81 29.21
C GLY A 148 -3.97 2.22 30.70
N TYR A 149 -4.87 1.67 31.52
CA TYR A 149 -4.98 2.04 32.93
C TYR A 149 -3.73 1.70 33.73
N ALA A 150 -3.07 0.56 33.46
CA ALA A 150 -1.83 0.18 34.14
C ALA A 150 -0.72 1.23 33.94
N LEU A 151 -0.54 1.72 32.72
CA LEU A 151 0.41 2.79 32.40
C LEU A 151 0.02 4.10 33.10
N TYR A 152 -1.28 4.46 33.07
CA TYR A 152 -1.78 5.64 33.76
C TYR A 152 -1.43 5.64 35.25
N MET A 153 -1.68 4.53 35.97
CA MET A 153 -1.39 4.42 37.40
C MET A 153 0.10 4.55 37.69
N LYS A 154 0.94 3.87 36.88
CA LYS A 154 2.40 3.91 37.05
C LYS A 154 2.97 5.31 36.82
N VAL A 155 2.53 5.97 35.77
CA VAL A 155 2.95 7.34 35.45
C VAL A 155 2.47 8.33 36.51
N SER A 156 1.21 8.24 36.95
CA SER A 156 0.66 9.11 38.00
C SER A 156 1.42 8.99 39.33
N GLN A 157 1.79 7.76 39.73
CA GLN A 157 2.63 7.54 40.91
C GLN A 157 4.04 8.14 40.74
N ALA A 158 4.63 7.97 39.54
CA ALA A 158 5.95 8.50 39.23
C ALA A 158 5.95 10.05 39.24
N ILE A 159 4.91 10.69 38.69
CA ILE A 159 4.73 12.16 38.74
C ILE A 159 4.63 12.62 40.21
N ALA A 160 3.79 11.97 41.03
CA ALA A 160 3.63 12.35 42.45
C ALA A 160 4.97 12.24 43.23
N GLN A 161 5.75 11.20 42.98
CA GLN A 161 7.07 11.03 43.57
C GLN A 161 8.07 12.08 43.08
N TYR A 162 8.04 12.41 41.78
CA TYR A 162 8.88 13.46 41.22
C TYR A 162 8.56 14.82 41.82
N VAL A 163 7.27 15.16 41.94
CA VAL A 163 6.82 16.41 42.61
C VAL A 163 7.26 16.47 44.07
N ALA A 164 7.13 15.35 44.81
CA ALA A 164 7.59 15.29 46.21
C ALA A 164 9.10 15.56 46.35
N ASN A 165 9.88 15.15 45.36
CA ASN A 165 11.35 15.31 45.38
C ASN A 165 11.82 16.65 44.83
N LYS A 166 11.12 17.22 43.84
CA LYS A 166 11.57 18.42 43.07
C LYS A 166 10.76 19.66 43.34
N GLY A 167 9.57 19.57 43.91
CA GLY A 167 8.68 20.70 44.16
C GLY A 167 7.91 21.20 42.92
N HIS A 168 8.07 20.59 41.77
CA HIS A 168 7.35 20.91 40.53
C HIS A 168 7.09 19.67 39.70
N GLU A 169 6.15 19.70 38.75
CA GLU A 169 5.89 18.60 37.84
C GLU A 169 6.95 18.49 36.75
N PRO A 170 7.19 17.28 36.20
CA PRO A 170 8.05 17.08 35.05
C PRO A 170 7.37 17.61 33.78
N GLN A 171 8.11 18.37 32.95
CA GLN A 171 7.63 18.74 31.61
C GLN A 171 7.81 17.61 30.58
N VAL A 172 8.74 16.69 30.84
CA VAL A 172 9.10 15.58 29.95
C VAL A 172 8.99 14.27 30.71
N ILE A 173 8.23 13.33 30.14
CA ILE A 173 8.13 11.95 30.62
C ILE A 173 8.57 11.02 29.51
N LEU A 174 9.62 10.24 29.74
CA LEU A 174 10.16 9.25 28.83
C LEU A 174 9.67 7.85 29.25
N LEU A 175 9.03 7.14 28.35
CA LEU A 175 8.43 5.83 28.60
C LEU A 175 9.23 4.73 27.91
N GLN A 176 9.74 3.75 28.68
CA GLN A 176 10.46 2.62 28.12
C GLN A 176 9.59 1.82 27.13
N ASN A 177 10.13 1.48 25.96
CA ASN A 177 9.47 0.75 24.87
C ASN A 177 8.13 1.37 24.43
N HIS A 178 8.01 2.72 24.48
CA HIS A 178 6.76 3.38 24.13
C HIS A 178 7.00 4.73 23.42
N GLY A 179 7.45 5.74 24.13
CA GLY A 179 7.61 7.09 23.57
C GLY A 179 7.82 8.17 24.61
N ILE A 180 7.33 9.37 24.31
CA ILE A 180 7.54 10.58 25.12
C ILE A 180 6.22 11.36 25.31
N PHE A 181 5.99 11.89 26.52
CA PHE A 181 5.03 12.95 26.80
C PHE A 181 5.76 14.26 27.07
N VAL A 182 5.29 15.34 26.46
CA VAL A 182 5.75 16.70 26.74
C VAL A 182 4.56 17.57 27.08
N GLY A 183 4.62 18.24 28.23
CA GLY A 183 3.60 19.18 28.68
C GLY A 183 4.18 20.58 28.89
N ALA A 184 3.49 21.61 28.37
CA ALA A 184 3.87 23.01 28.58
C ALA A 184 2.67 23.94 28.44
N ASP A 185 2.88 25.24 28.77
CA ASP A 185 1.83 26.26 28.69
C ASP A 185 1.55 26.71 27.26
N THR A 186 2.52 26.57 26.36
CA THR A 186 2.41 26.98 24.96
C THR A 186 2.95 25.90 24.01
N ILE A 187 2.45 25.92 22.77
CA ILE A 187 2.96 25.02 21.73
C ILE A 187 4.41 25.30 21.34
N GLN A 188 4.86 26.56 21.46
CA GLN A 188 6.24 26.96 21.20
C GLN A 188 7.22 26.36 22.22
N GLU A 189 6.82 26.32 23.50
CA GLU A 189 7.61 25.65 24.54
C GLU A 189 7.69 24.13 24.28
N ILE A 190 6.58 23.47 23.87
CA ILE A 190 6.59 22.05 23.50
C ILE A 190 7.60 21.81 22.38
N GLU A 191 7.59 22.64 21.33
CA GLU A 191 8.53 22.54 20.21
C GLU A 191 9.98 22.66 20.69
N ALA A 192 10.28 23.68 21.52
CA ALA A 192 11.61 23.88 22.06
C ALA A 192 12.09 22.70 22.93
N ILE A 193 11.17 22.08 23.70
CA ILE A 193 11.48 20.90 24.50
C ILE A 193 11.79 19.69 23.60
N TYR A 194 10.97 19.43 22.57
CA TYR A 194 11.23 18.34 21.62
C TYR A 194 12.58 18.52 20.92
N ASP A 195 12.87 19.72 20.42
CA ASP A 195 14.13 20.04 19.76
C ASP A 195 15.34 19.80 20.69
N ARG A 196 15.24 20.21 21.95
CA ARG A 196 16.27 19.96 22.95
C ARG A 196 16.47 18.48 23.24
N VAL A 197 15.40 17.73 23.46
CA VAL A 197 15.47 16.29 23.75
C VAL A 197 16.08 15.54 22.58
N LEU A 198 15.60 15.79 21.36
CA LEU A 198 16.10 15.17 20.15
C LEU A 198 17.57 15.48 19.91
N SER A 199 17.96 16.76 19.97
CA SER A 199 19.35 17.18 19.80
C SER A 199 20.30 16.53 20.83
N THR A 200 19.86 16.40 22.08
CA THR A 200 20.64 15.74 23.14
C THR A 200 20.90 14.25 22.80
N ILE A 201 19.88 13.54 22.33
CA ILE A 201 20.00 12.13 21.94
C ILE A 201 20.85 12.01 20.67
N GLU A 202 20.61 12.87 19.67
CA GLU A 202 21.32 12.85 18.39
C GLU A 202 22.83 13.01 18.57
N HIS A 203 23.27 13.89 19.46
CA HIS A 203 24.69 14.05 19.79
C HIS A 203 25.32 12.82 20.48
N ALA A 204 24.50 11.93 21.03
CA ALA A 204 24.97 10.70 21.67
C ALA A 204 24.98 9.49 20.71
N ILE A 205 24.47 9.64 19.48
CA ILE A 205 24.49 8.57 18.47
C ILE A 205 25.93 8.35 17.99
N SER A 206 26.39 7.11 18.07
CA SER A 206 27.75 6.71 17.71
C SER A 206 27.94 6.46 16.21
N ALA A 207 26.87 6.09 15.49
CA ALA A 207 26.91 5.82 14.06
C ALA A 207 25.62 6.31 13.38
N PRO A 208 25.73 7.06 12.27
CA PRO A 208 24.57 7.48 11.49
C PRO A 208 23.84 6.25 10.91
N LEU A 209 22.55 6.43 10.58
CA LEU A 209 21.81 5.40 9.85
C LEU A 209 22.51 5.10 8.51
N PRO A 210 22.57 3.82 8.08
CA PRO A 210 22.91 3.50 6.72
C PRO A 210 21.87 4.11 5.77
N GLU A 211 22.30 5.05 4.94
CA GLU A 211 21.46 5.75 3.98
C GLU A 211 21.70 5.21 2.57
N GLY A 212 20.65 5.19 1.77
CA GLY A 212 20.70 4.83 0.36
C GLY A 212 19.83 3.62 0.03
N GLU A 213 19.37 3.60 -1.22
CA GLU A 213 18.69 2.46 -1.79
C GLU A 213 19.70 1.32 -2.02
N ALA A 214 19.22 0.09 -1.92
CA ALA A 214 19.96 -1.11 -2.33
C ALA A 214 19.19 -1.80 -3.45
N GLU A 215 19.94 -2.47 -4.32
CA GLU A 215 19.33 -3.17 -5.44
C GLU A 215 18.49 -4.35 -4.94
N ILE A 216 17.29 -4.48 -5.48
CA ILE A 216 16.48 -5.69 -5.30
C ILE A 216 16.94 -6.72 -6.34
N SER A 217 17.32 -7.91 -5.91
CA SER A 217 17.72 -9.00 -6.80
C SER A 217 16.60 -9.35 -7.80
N ASP A 218 16.96 -9.78 -9.01
CA ASP A 218 16.01 -10.28 -10.01
C ASP A 218 15.28 -11.55 -9.54
N LEU A 219 15.83 -12.29 -8.57
CA LEU A 219 15.18 -13.42 -7.93
C LEU A 219 13.81 -13.07 -7.33
N VAL A 220 13.56 -11.79 -7.03
CA VAL A 220 12.27 -11.32 -6.52
C VAL A 220 11.09 -11.79 -7.37
N SER A 221 11.24 -11.77 -8.70
CA SER A 221 10.19 -12.19 -9.64
C SER A 221 9.99 -13.72 -9.71
N GLU A 222 10.94 -14.48 -9.19
CA GLU A 222 10.91 -15.95 -9.17
C GLU A 222 10.55 -16.53 -7.78
N VAL A 223 10.48 -15.67 -6.76
CA VAL A 223 10.27 -16.07 -5.36
C VAL A 223 8.99 -15.46 -4.79
N VAL A 224 8.86 -14.14 -4.85
CA VAL A 224 7.80 -13.42 -4.13
C VAL A 224 6.38 -13.76 -4.61
N PRO A 225 6.12 -14.03 -5.92
CA PRO A 225 4.79 -14.47 -6.35
C PRO A 225 4.36 -15.81 -5.73
N ALA A 226 5.30 -16.73 -5.49
CA ALA A 226 5.01 -17.98 -4.78
C ALA A 226 4.72 -17.74 -3.31
N ILE A 227 5.54 -16.90 -2.63
CA ILE A 227 5.31 -16.51 -1.22
C ILE A 227 3.94 -15.85 -1.07
N ARG A 228 3.53 -14.98 -2.00
CA ARG A 228 2.18 -14.39 -2.00
C ARG A 228 1.10 -15.48 -1.97
N MET A 229 1.25 -16.52 -2.75
CA MET A 229 0.29 -17.62 -2.79
C MET A 229 0.30 -18.47 -1.51
N MET A 230 1.47 -18.67 -0.90
CA MET A 230 1.59 -19.39 0.38
C MET A 230 0.84 -18.68 1.51
N VAL A 231 0.77 -17.33 1.47
CA VAL A 231 0.02 -16.52 2.46
C VAL A 231 -1.39 -16.13 2.01
N SER A 232 -1.78 -16.40 0.74
CA SER A 232 -3.11 -16.18 0.19
C SER A 232 -3.87 -17.51 0.15
N ARG A 233 -4.63 -17.82 1.19
CA ARG A 233 -5.39 -19.08 1.29
C ARG A 233 -6.85 -18.79 1.64
N ASP A 234 -7.69 -19.79 1.52
CA ASP A 234 -9.11 -19.76 1.94
C ASP A 234 -9.94 -18.65 1.24
N GLY A 235 -9.62 -18.37 -0.04
CA GLY A 235 -10.30 -17.35 -0.84
C GLY A 235 -9.87 -15.91 -0.53
N GLU A 236 -8.94 -15.69 0.41
CA GLU A 236 -8.40 -14.37 0.72
C GLU A 236 -7.10 -14.09 -0.02
N SER A 237 -7.13 -13.16 -0.98
CA SER A 237 -5.93 -12.66 -1.66
C SER A 237 -5.14 -11.72 -0.76
N ARG A 238 -3.82 -11.92 -0.66
CA ARG A 238 -2.90 -10.98 0.00
C ARG A 238 -2.18 -10.12 -1.04
N THR A 239 -1.82 -8.92 -0.62
CA THR A 239 -0.89 -8.06 -1.34
C THR A 239 0.45 -8.09 -0.60
N LEU A 240 1.55 -8.15 -1.34
CA LEU A 240 2.89 -8.05 -0.78
C LEU A 240 3.59 -6.81 -1.35
N LYS A 241 4.43 -6.20 -0.53
CA LYS A 241 5.32 -5.12 -0.96
C LYS A 241 6.76 -5.48 -0.62
N VAL A 242 7.66 -5.29 -1.57
CA VAL A 242 9.09 -5.56 -1.40
C VAL A 242 9.88 -4.26 -1.42
N GLN A 243 10.77 -4.09 -0.45
CA GLN A 243 11.70 -2.98 -0.39
C GLN A 243 13.10 -3.44 -0.01
N ASN A 244 14.12 -2.74 -0.51
CA ASN A 244 15.49 -2.92 -0.09
C ASN A 244 16.19 -1.56 0.09
N SER A 245 17.12 -1.50 1.04
CA SER A 245 17.97 -0.36 1.34
C SER A 245 19.23 -0.85 2.05
N GLN A 246 20.23 0.00 2.19
CA GLN A 246 21.44 -0.36 2.94
C GLN A 246 21.13 -0.79 4.38
N LEU A 247 20.14 -0.16 5.03
CA LEU A 247 19.68 -0.55 6.36
C LEU A 247 19.05 -1.94 6.35
N ILE A 248 18.14 -2.21 5.39
CA ILE A 248 17.49 -3.51 5.25
C ILE A 248 18.53 -4.61 4.96
N GLU A 249 19.47 -4.36 4.04
CA GLU A 249 20.53 -5.31 3.72
C GLU A 249 21.35 -5.68 4.93
N TRP A 250 21.69 -4.70 5.79
CA TRP A 250 22.45 -4.96 7.00
C TRP A 250 21.71 -5.94 7.93
N PHE A 251 20.40 -5.75 8.14
CA PHE A 251 19.60 -6.67 8.96
C PHE A 251 19.35 -8.01 8.27
N ALA A 252 19.32 -8.05 6.94
CA ALA A 252 19.05 -9.26 6.17
C ALA A 252 20.28 -10.15 5.92
N GLN A 253 21.50 -9.68 6.25
CA GLN A 253 22.73 -10.40 5.85
C GLN A 253 22.98 -11.70 6.63
N SER A 254 22.47 -11.81 7.88
CA SER A 254 22.65 -12.99 8.73
C SER A 254 21.53 -13.13 9.77
N GLN A 255 21.40 -14.34 10.34
CA GLN A 255 20.48 -14.58 11.46
C GLN A 255 20.80 -13.68 12.67
N GLU A 256 22.08 -13.49 13.02
CA GLU A 256 22.52 -12.63 14.11
C GLU A 256 22.03 -11.18 13.95
N HIS A 257 22.09 -10.65 12.73
CA HIS A 257 21.61 -9.31 12.44
C HIS A 257 20.07 -9.24 12.45
N PHE A 258 19.41 -10.25 11.91
CA PHE A 258 17.95 -10.34 11.98
C PHE A 258 17.44 -10.43 13.42
N ASP A 259 18.12 -11.16 14.30
CA ASP A 259 17.72 -11.34 15.70
C ASP A 259 17.56 -10.01 16.43
N LYS A 260 18.30 -8.97 16.02
CA LYS A 260 18.19 -7.60 16.56
C LYS A 260 16.85 -6.91 16.25
N VAL A 261 16.12 -7.38 15.26
CA VAL A 261 14.79 -6.87 14.85
C VAL A 261 13.74 -7.97 14.83
N SER A 262 14.00 -9.10 15.50
CA SER A 262 13.11 -10.26 15.51
C SER A 262 11.89 -10.13 16.44
N GLY A 263 11.79 -9.03 17.20
CA GLY A 263 10.67 -8.75 18.09
C GLY A 263 10.32 -7.27 18.15
N PRO A 264 9.07 -6.92 18.53
CA PRO A 264 8.60 -5.54 18.58
C PRO A 264 9.30 -4.72 19.67
N PHE A 265 9.46 -3.42 19.42
CA PHE A 265 10.04 -2.46 20.37
C PHE A 265 8.98 -1.61 21.09
N SER A 266 7.77 -1.59 20.56
CA SER A 266 6.66 -0.81 21.12
C SER A 266 5.34 -1.53 20.91
N PRO A 267 4.27 -1.16 21.62
CA PRO A 267 2.93 -1.66 21.35
C PRO A 267 2.49 -1.48 19.90
N ASP A 268 2.80 -0.32 19.28
CA ASP A 268 2.46 -0.06 17.88
C ASP A 268 3.10 -1.08 16.93
N SER A 269 4.37 -1.41 17.14
CA SER A 269 5.05 -2.40 16.30
C SER A 269 4.41 -3.80 16.41
N GLY A 270 3.97 -4.21 17.60
CA GLY A 270 3.21 -5.45 17.80
C GLY A 270 1.84 -5.42 17.11
N ILE A 271 1.12 -4.30 17.20
CA ILE A 271 -0.22 -4.13 16.61
C ILE A 271 -0.18 -4.18 15.08
N TYR A 272 0.75 -3.45 14.45
CA TYR A 272 0.79 -3.32 12.99
C TYR A 272 1.57 -4.46 12.30
N CYS A 273 2.66 -4.94 12.88
CA CYS A 273 3.55 -5.93 12.27
C CYS A 273 3.39 -7.35 12.84
N ASN A 274 2.52 -7.56 13.86
CA ASN A 274 2.51 -8.72 14.75
C ASN A 274 3.79 -8.79 15.60
N SER A 275 3.91 -9.81 16.45
CA SER A 275 5.02 -9.92 17.41
C SER A 275 6.13 -10.86 16.99
N LYS A 276 6.00 -11.50 15.84
CA LYS A 276 6.99 -12.45 15.28
C LYS A 276 7.16 -12.23 13.79
N TYR A 277 8.39 -12.46 13.32
CA TYR A 277 8.78 -12.21 11.93
C TYR A 277 9.53 -13.43 11.38
N ILE A 278 9.57 -13.56 10.06
CA ILE A 278 10.27 -14.66 9.37
C ILE A 278 11.56 -14.14 8.75
N TYR A 279 12.65 -14.86 8.95
CA TYR A 279 13.90 -14.67 8.22
C TYR A 279 14.18 -15.87 7.32
N ILE A 280 14.54 -15.61 6.07
CA ILE A 280 14.93 -16.62 5.08
C ILE A 280 16.39 -16.38 4.71
N SER A 281 17.22 -17.37 4.96
CA SER A 281 18.68 -17.27 4.80
C SER A 281 19.19 -17.87 3.49
N ALA A 282 18.39 -18.67 2.81
CA ALA A 282 18.74 -19.32 1.55
C ALA A 282 19.01 -18.30 0.44
N ASP A 283 19.80 -18.68 -0.57
CA ASP A 283 20.29 -17.81 -1.64
C ASP A 283 19.98 -18.28 -3.06
N SER A 284 19.36 -19.47 -3.22
CA SER A 284 18.85 -19.97 -4.50
C SER A 284 17.32 -20.06 -4.51
N VAL A 285 16.71 -19.93 -5.70
CA VAL A 285 15.24 -19.92 -5.85
C VAL A 285 14.59 -21.11 -5.16
N ASP A 286 15.03 -22.34 -5.47
CA ASP A 286 14.42 -23.55 -4.91
C ASP A 286 14.60 -23.64 -3.40
N ALA A 287 15.76 -23.27 -2.88
CA ALA A 287 16.04 -23.27 -1.45
C ALA A 287 15.23 -22.19 -0.70
N ILE A 288 15.13 -20.97 -1.27
CA ILE A 288 14.29 -19.90 -0.71
C ILE A 288 12.83 -20.33 -0.65
N LEU A 289 12.30 -20.93 -1.72
CA LEU A 289 10.91 -21.37 -1.77
C LEU A 289 10.62 -22.50 -0.78
N SER A 290 11.54 -23.46 -0.64
CA SER A 290 11.42 -24.56 0.33
C SER A 290 11.46 -24.03 1.78
N GLU A 291 12.41 -23.13 2.10
CA GLU A 291 12.53 -22.52 3.43
C GLU A 291 11.32 -21.64 3.74
N ALA A 292 10.81 -20.89 2.75
CA ALA A 292 9.62 -20.05 2.90
C ALA A 292 8.38 -20.89 3.20
N GLU A 293 8.14 -21.97 2.44
CA GLU A 293 6.98 -22.85 2.64
C GLU A 293 6.98 -23.46 4.04
N GLN A 294 8.14 -24.00 4.46
CA GLN A 294 8.29 -24.57 5.80
C GLN A 294 8.03 -23.51 6.89
N LYS A 295 8.72 -22.38 6.84
CA LYS A 295 8.63 -21.37 7.90
C LYS A 295 7.28 -20.67 7.97
N ILE A 296 6.61 -20.45 6.83
CA ILE A 296 5.25 -19.89 6.79
C ILE A 296 4.24 -20.87 7.40
N GLU A 297 4.35 -22.16 7.11
CA GLU A 297 3.45 -23.18 7.69
C GLU A 297 3.67 -23.33 9.18
N GLU A 298 4.92 -23.39 9.65
CA GLU A 298 5.28 -23.41 11.07
C GLU A 298 4.76 -22.16 11.79
N TYR A 299 4.87 -20.97 11.14
CA TYR A 299 4.38 -19.71 11.68
C TYR A 299 2.86 -19.75 11.87
N LYS A 300 2.12 -20.17 10.84
CA LYS A 300 0.65 -20.29 10.89
C LYS A 300 0.18 -21.27 11.95
N SER A 301 0.79 -22.43 11.99
CA SER A 301 0.45 -23.49 12.97
C SER A 301 0.68 -23.03 14.40
N SER A 302 1.73 -22.24 14.63
CA SER A 302 2.10 -21.78 15.98
C SER A 302 1.33 -20.55 16.45
N ASN A 303 0.88 -19.68 15.52
CA ASN A 303 0.31 -18.38 15.88
C ASN A 303 -1.17 -18.24 15.47
N GLY A 304 -1.69 -19.07 14.55
CA GLY A 304 -3.09 -19.02 14.10
C GLY A 304 -3.39 -17.92 13.07
N TYR A 305 -2.37 -17.20 12.57
CA TYR A 305 -2.51 -16.14 11.58
C TYR A 305 -1.29 -16.07 10.65
N ASP A 306 -1.42 -15.32 9.53
CA ASP A 306 -0.35 -15.15 8.55
C ASP A 306 0.77 -14.21 9.05
N PRO A 307 2.05 -14.43 8.65
CA PRO A 307 3.12 -13.49 8.92
C PRO A 307 2.88 -12.18 8.15
N LYS A 308 3.23 -11.05 8.77
CA LYS A 308 3.18 -9.73 8.12
C LYS A 308 4.54 -9.27 7.61
N VAL A 309 5.61 -9.81 8.14
CA VAL A 309 6.99 -9.44 7.82
C VAL A 309 7.82 -10.67 7.53
N ILE A 310 8.45 -10.68 6.37
CA ILE A 310 9.42 -11.69 5.94
C ILE A 310 10.67 -10.96 5.45
N LEU A 311 11.82 -11.21 6.09
CA LEU A 311 13.10 -10.67 5.64
C LEU A 311 13.86 -11.76 4.90
N ILE A 312 14.25 -11.50 3.65
CA ILE A 312 14.91 -12.49 2.78
C ILE A 312 16.29 -11.99 2.40
N LYS A 313 17.32 -12.77 2.74
CA LYS A 313 18.70 -12.46 2.36
C LYS A 313 18.84 -12.27 0.85
N GLY A 314 19.46 -11.16 0.43
CA GLY A 314 19.67 -10.82 -0.98
C GLY A 314 18.44 -10.33 -1.75
N ILE A 315 17.25 -10.29 -1.11
CA ILE A 315 16.03 -9.70 -1.71
C ILE A 315 15.60 -8.47 -0.91
N GLY A 316 15.59 -8.56 0.43
CA GLY A 316 15.19 -7.47 1.31
C GLY A 316 13.94 -7.78 2.14
N LEU A 317 13.19 -6.74 2.48
CA LEU A 317 11.99 -6.76 3.30
C LEU A 317 10.76 -7.05 2.44
N VAL A 318 10.00 -8.06 2.80
CA VAL A 318 8.68 -8.40 2.21
C VAL A 318 7.60 -8.15 3.26
N CYS A 319 6.75 -7.17 3.02
CA CYS A 319 5.60 -6.82 3.84
C CYS A 319 4.34 -7.47 3.29
N VAL A 320 3.57 -8.13 4.14
CA VAL A 320 2.32 -8.82 3.79
C VAL A 320 1.14 -8.06 4.39
N GLY A 321 0.14 -7.79 3.58
CA GLY A 321 -1.09 -7.12 3.99
C GLY A 321 -2.33 -7.65 3.27
N ARG A 322 -3.50 -7.34 3.80
CA ARG A 322 -4.78 -7.64 3.15
C ARG A 322 -5.01 -6.79 1.89
N ASN A 323 -4.33 -5.66 1.80
CA ASN A 323 -4.33 -4.75 0.65
C ASN A 323 -3.06 -3.90 0.63
N ALA A 324 -2.87 -3.11 -0.43
CA ALA A 324 -1.68 -2.28 -0.62
C ALA A 324 -1.49 -1.22 0.49
N LYS A 325 -2.57 -0.70 1.06
CA LYS A 325 -2.50 0.27 2.16
C LYS A 325 -1.95 -0.36 3.44
N GLU A 326 -2.41 -1.56 3.78
CA GLU A 326 -1.89 -2.29 4.96
C GLU A 326 -0.42 -2.65 4.78
N CYS A 327 0.00 -3.08 3.57
CA CYS A 327 1.42 -3.33 3.27
C CYS A 327 2.29 -2.10 3.52
N GLY A 328 1.83 -0.92 3.11
CA GLY A 328 2.54 0.34 3.36
C GLY A 328 2.70 0.64 4.85
N ILE A 329 1.66 0.42 5.65
CA ILE A 329 1.72 0.61 7.10
C ILE A 329 2.71 -0.38 7.75
N VAL A 330 2.66 -1.66 7.37
CA VAL A 330 3.60 -2.68 7.86
C VAL A 330 5.03 -2.30 7.52
N GLU A 331 5.28 -1.83 6.29
CA GLU A 331 6.58 -1.37 5.85
C GLU A 331 7.08 -0.19 6.69
N ASP A 332 6.28 0.87 6.81
CA ASP A 332 6.67 2.07 7.57
C ASP A 332 7.01 1.73 9.02
N VAL A 333 6.19 0.91 9.68
CA VAL A 333 6.40 0.51 11.08
C VAL A 333 7.61 -0.41 11.23
N TYR A 334 7.83 -1.36 10.32
CA TYR A 334 8.97 -2.27 10.45
C TYR A 334 10.30 -1.58 10.11
N LEU A 335 10.31 -0.64 9.16
CA LEU A 335 11.46 0.22 8.90
C LEU A 335 11.79 1.11 10.10
N ASP A 336 10.79 1.60 10.79
CA ASP A 336 11.01 2.34 12.04
C ASP A 336 11.65 1.46 13.12
N MET A 337 11.18 0.22 13.27
CA MET A 337 11.81 -0.76 14.16
C MET A 337 13.28 -1.00 13.84
N MET A 338 13.65 -1.12 12.55
CA MET A 338 15.03 -1.25 12.13
C MET A 338 15.88 -0.02 12.53
N LYS A 339 15.32 1.19 12.37
CA LYS A 339 15.98 2.43 12.79
C LYS A 339 16.13 2.50 14.31
N ILE A 340 15.11 2.13 15.06
CA ILE A 340 15.14 2.04 16.53
C ILE A 340 16.24 1.08 16.97
N ALA A 341 16.32 -0.13 16.41
CA ALA A 341 17.37 -1.12 16.71
C ALA A 341 18.77 -0.59 16.37
N TRP A 342 18.90 0.15 15.28
CA TRP A 342 20.16 0.79 14.90
C TRP A 342 20.61 1.83 15.93
N TYR A 343 19.72 2.74 16.30
CA TYR A 343 20.04 3.78 17.29
C TYR A 343 20.30 3.20 18.69
N ALA A 344 19.58 2.15 19.08
CA ALA A 344 19.77 1.48 20.37
C ALA A 344 21.18 0.92 20.58
N GLN A 345 21.92 0.62 19.51
CA GLN A 345 23.33 0.19 19.60
C GLN A 345 24.21 1.25 20.26
N SER A 346 23.87 2.54 20.15
CA SER A 346 24.58 3.63 20.84
C SER A 346 24.35 3.66 22.35
N PHE A 347 23.39 2.88 22.85
CA PHE A 347 22.92 2.86 24.24
C PHE A 347 22.95 1.45 24.86
N GLY A 348 23.91 0.63 24.49
CA GLY A 348 24.12 -0.71 25.05
C GLY A 348 23.46 -1.86 24.28
N GLY A 349 22.83 -1.57 23.14
CA GLY A 349 22.15 -2.55 22.30
C GLY A 349 20.63 -2.48 22.42
N GLU A 350 19.97 -3.22 21.56
CA GLU A 350 18.51 -3.27 21.46
C GLU A 350 17.87 -4.07 22.63
N HIS A 351 16.74 -3.56 23.11
CA HIS A 351 15.92 -4.20 24.14
C HIS A 351 14.46 -4.32 23.66
N PRO A 352 14.12 -5.37 22.90
CA PRO A 352 12.75 -5.60 22.46
C PRO A 352 11.82 -5.95 23.62
N MET A 353 10.52 -5.84 23.41
CA MET A 353 9.50 -6.26 24.38
C MET A 353 9.65 -7.73 24.75
N THR A 354 9.44 -8.06 26.04
CA THR A 354 9.49 -9.44 26.54
C THR A 354 8.32 -10.29 25.98
N PRO A 355 8.42 -11.64 26.03
CA PRO A 355 7.31 -12.50 25.60
C PRO A 355 5.97 -12.18 26.29
N GLU A 356 6.00 -11.87 27.59
CA GLU A 356 4.81 -11.52 28.37
C GLU A 356 4.19 -10.20 27.90
N GLN A 357 5.02 -9.20 27.64
CA GLN A 357 4.59 -7.90 27.12
C GLN A 357 4.00 -8.03 25.71
N ARG A 358 4.60 -8.85 24.84
CA ARG A 358 4.07 -9.16 23.50
C ARG A 358 2.70 -9.83 23.58
N LEU A 359 2.55 -10.82 24.46
CA LEU A 359 1.29 -11.55 24.63
C LEU A 359 0.16 -10.62 25.06
N PHE A 360 0.44 -9.63 25.91
CA PHE A 360 -0.55 -8.62 26.30
C PHE A 360 -1.02 -7.82 25.09
N VAL A 361 -0.09 -7.32 24.28
CA VAL A 361 -0.39 -6.52 23.07
C VAL A 361 -1.13 -7.36 22.02
N ASP A 362 -0.70 -8.60 21.79
CA ASP A 362 -1.33 -9.51 20.82
C ASP A 362 -2.80 -9.83 21.19
N ASN A 363 -3.12 -9.87 22.47
CA ASN A 363 -4.47 -10.14 22.98
C ASN A 363 -5.32 -8.90 23.20
N TRP A 364 -4.75 -7.70 23.09
CA TRP A 364 -5.47 -6.47 23.38
C TRP A 364 -6.38 -6.04 22.21
N GLU A 365 -7.65 -6.44 22.28
CA GLU A 365 -8.65 -6.18 21.22
C GLU A 365 -8.90 -4.69 20.93
N ALA A 366 -8.71 -3.79 21.92
CA ALA A 366 -8.97 -2.37 21.77
C ALA A 366 -8.11 -1.68 20.71
N HIS A 367 -6.92 -2.22 20.45
CA HIS A 367 -5.90 -1.65 19.54
C HIS A 367 -5.78 -2.39 18.22
N ARG A 368 -6.46 -3.54 18.04
CA ARG A 368 -6.47 -4.17 16.72
C ARG A 368 -7.05 -3.20 15.71
N PRO A 369 -6.30 -2.78 14.68
CA PRO A 369 -6.85 -1.92 13.65
C PRO A 369 -8.07 -2.62 13.06
N LYS A 370 -9.26 -2.05 13.25
CA LYS A 370 -10.44 -2.46 12.50
C LYS A 370 -10.24 -1.93 11.07
N PHE A 371 -9.32 -2.54 10.35
CA PHE A 371 -9.28 -2.36 8.91
C PHE A 371 -10.65 -2.79 8.42
N LYS A 372 -11.40 -1.87 7.81
CA LYS A 372 -12.66 -2.23 7.16
C LYS A 372 -12.35 -3.45 6.30
N THR A 373 -13.15 -4.50 6.45
CA THR A 373 -13.16 -5.64 5.54
C THR A 373 -13.05 -5.11 4.12
N ALA A 374 -12.30 -5.83 3.28
CA ALA A 374 -12.13 -5.55 1.86
C ALA A 374 -13.41 -4.96 1.27
N GLY A 375 -13.28 -3.98 0.39
CA GLY A 375 -14.43 -3.39 -0.29
C GLY A 375 -15.20 -4.48 -1.05
N ASN A 376 -16.46 -4.21 -1.41
CA ASN A 376 -17.28 -5.13 -2.22
C ASN A 376 -16.91 -5.08 -3.72
N GLY A 377 -15.66 -4.83 -4.06
CA GLY A 377 -15.19 -4.74 -5.44
C GLY A 377 -15.11 -6.14 -6.10
N ARG A 378 -15.48 -6.23 -7.37
CA ARG A 378 -15.53 -7.50 -8.15
C ARG A 378 -14.14 -8.12 -8.36
N VAL A 379 -13.08 -7.31 -8.29
CA VAL A 379 -11.68 -7.73 -8.48
C VAL A 379 -10.78 -7.26 -7.34
N GLU A 380 -11.31 -7.31 -6.12
CA GLU A 380 -10.65 -6.84 -4.91
C GLU A 380 -9.27 -7.46 -4.75
N ASN A 381 -8.25 -6.61 -4.56
CA ASN A 381 -6.83 -6.98 -4.40
C ASN A 381 -6.18 -7.72 -5.59
N LYS A 382 -6.89 -8.00 -6.68
CA LYS A 382 -6.25 -8.55 -7.88
C LYS A 382 -5.27 -7.55 -8.47
N ILE A 383 -4.16 -8.06 -8.99
CA ILE A 383 -3.04 -7.27 -9.51
C ILE A 383 -3.11 -7.26 -11.03
N PHE A 384 -3.25 -6.07 -11.61
CA PHE A 384 -3.36 -5.85 -13.04
C PHE A 384 -2.15 -5.09 -13.59
N ILE A 385 -1.63 -5.55 -14.72
CA ILE A 385 -0.85 -4.72 -15.63
C ILE A 385 -1.75 -4.33 -16.79
N VAL A 386 -1.85 -3.03 -17.08
CA VAL A 386 -2.56 -2.51 -18.27
C VAL A 386 -1.55 -1.75 -19.13
N THR A 387 -1.24 -2.30 -20.32
CA THR A 387 -0.31 -1.65 -21.25
C THR A 387 -1.00 -0.57 -22.09
N GLY A 388 -0.29 0.53 -22.41
CA GLY A 388 -0.89 1.67 -23.09
C GLY A 388 -1.97 2.36 -22.24
N ALA A 389 -1.75 2.41 -20.92
CA ALA A 389 -2.75 2.87 -19.96
C ALA A 389 -2.67 4.37 -19.63
N ALA A 390 -1.77 5.11 -20.25
CA ALA A 390 -1.68 6.55 -20.06
C ALA A 390 -2.86 7.31 -20.73
N GLN A 391 -3.57 6.68 -21.68
CA GLN A 391 -4.69 7.30 -22.40
C GLN A 391 -5.65 6.26 -23.00
N GLY A 392 -6.78 6.73 -23.52
CA GLY A 392 -7.70 5.95 -24.37
C GLY A 392 -8.40 4.80 -23.65
N PHE A 393 -8.49 3.64 -24.31
CA PHE A 393 -9.10 2.44 -23.70
C PHE A 393 -8.35 1.99 -22.45
N GLY A 394 -7.01 1.99 -22.48
CA GLY A 394 -6.18 1.55 -21.34
C GLY A 394 -6.42 2.37 -20.08
N GLU A 395 -6.42 3.70 -20.21
CA GLU A 395 -6.75 4.63 -19.11
C GLU A 395 -8.16 4.37 -18.56
N GLY A 396 -9.16 4.26 -19.45
CA GLY A 396 -10.54 4.07 -19.04
C GLY A 396 -10.80 2.70 -18.40
N ILE A 397 -10.12 1.63 -18.87
CA ILE A 397 -10.13 0.31 -18.24
C ILE A 397 -9.52 0.38 -16.84
N ALA A 398 -8.34 1.02 -16.70
CA ALA A 398 -7.68 1.19 -15.42
C ALA A 398 -8.56 1.95 -14.40
N LYS A 399 -9.23 3.05 -14.85
CA LYS A 399 -10.17 3.83 -14.02
C LYS A 399 -11.40 3.03 -13.57
N CYS A 400 -11.84 2.08 -14.36
CA CYS A 400 -12.94 1.20 -13.99
C CYS A 400 -12.47 0.15 -12.97
N LEU A 401 -11.36 -0.53 -13.24
CA LEU A 401 -10.83 -1.61 -12.41
C LEU A 401 -10.39 -1.15 -11.01
N ILE A 402 -9.80 0.06 -10.90
CA ILE A 402 -9.38 0.61 -9.59
C ILE A 402 -10.59 0.81 -8.66
N ARG A 403 -11.77 1.19 -9.19
CA ARG A 403 -13.02 1.32 -8.43
C ARG A 403 -13.59 -0.02 -7.98
N GLU A 404 -13.24 -1.09 -8.69
CA GLU A 404 -13.60 -2.46 -8.37
C GLU A 404 -12.57 -3.15 -7.46
N GLY A 405 -11.68 -2.38 -6.83
CA GLY A 405 -10.74 -2.86 -5.82
C GLY A 405 -9.41 -3.38 -6.35
N ALA A 406 -9.14 -3.31 -7.66
CA ALA A 406 -7.88 -3.79 -8.24
C ALA A 406 -6.67 -2.95 -7.86
N ASN A 407 -5.49 -3.57 -7.76
CA ASN A 407 -4.20 -2.91 -7.83
C ASN A 407 -3.77 -2.79 -9.29
N ILE A 408 -3.34 -1.60 -9.73
CA ILE A 408 -3.11 -1.31 -11.15
C ILE A 408 -1.66 -0.87 -11.41
N VAL A 409 -1.02 -1.50 -12.39
CA VAL A 409 0.21 -1.00 -12.98
C VAL A 409 -0.13 -0.33 -14.32
N VAL A 410 0.02 0.99 -14.37
CA VAL A 410 -0.09 1.81 -15.56
C VAL A 410 1.21 1.68 -16.34
N ALA A 411 1.23 0.80 -17.35
CA ALA A 411 2.42 0.55 -18.17
C ALA A 411 2.33 1.34 -19.48
N ASP A 412 3.20 2.33 -19.68
CA ASP A 412 3.20 3.18 -20.86
C ASP A 412 4.60 3.73 -21.16
N LEU A 413 4.83 4.19 -22.39
CA LEU A 413 6.04 4.93 -22.79
C LEU A 413 6.00 6.39 -22.32
N ASN A 414 4.81 6.96 -22.22
CA ASN A 414 4.60 8.37 -21.87
C ASN A 414 4.59 8.54 -20.34
N GLU A 415 5.74 8.95 -19.79
CA GLU A 415 5.93 9.12 -18.34
C GLU A 415 5.03 10.23 -17.76
N GLU A 416 4.95 11.36 -18.44
CA GLU A 416 4.17 12.50 -17.96
C GLU A 416 2.68 12.12 -17.88
N ARG A 417 2.12 11.63 -18.97
CA ARG A 417 0.71 11.25 -19.02
C ARG A 417 0.39 10.07 -18.12
N GLY A 418 1.30 9.07 -18.07
CA GLY A 418 1.20 7.92 -17.18
C GLY A 418 1.21 8.30 -15.70
N GLY A 419 2.06 9.26 -15.33
CA GLY A 419 2.10 9.83 -13.97
C GLY A 419 0.79 10.53 -13.59
N ILE A 420 0.23 11.35 -14.49
CA ILE A 420 -1.07 12.00 -14.28
C ILE A 420 -2.17 10.95 -14.08
N THR A 421 -2.27 9.95 -14.96
CA THR A 421 -3.27 8.88 -14.86
C THR A 421 -3.12 8.12 -13.55
N THR A 422 -1.90 7.78 -13.15
CA THR A 422 -1.64 7.09 -11.87
C THR A 422 -2.08 7.92 -10.66
N ALA A 423 -1.82 9.23 -10.66
CA ALA A 423 -2.27 10.12 -9.59
C ALA A 423 -3.81 10.20 -9.52
N GLU A 424 -4.50 10.23 -10.66
CA GLU A 424 -5.95 10.18 -10.73
C GLU A 424 -6.51 8.85 -10.18
N LEU A 425 -5.91 7.72 -10.56
CA LEU A 425 -6.29 6.40 -10.05
C LEU A 425 -6.15 6.32 -8.53
N ASN A 426 -5.04 6.82 -7.97
CA ASN A 426 -4.82 6.80 -6.52
C ASN A 426 -5.80 7.68 -5.74
N ARG A 427 -6.37 8.74 -6.35
CA ARG A 427 -7.47 9.50 -5.72
C ARG A 427 -8.79 8.71 -5.67
N MET A 428 -8.96 7.72 -6.54
CA MET A 428 -10.16 6.86 -6.58
C MET A 428 -10.01 5.61 -5.72
N ALA A 429 -8.78 5.25 -5.35
CA ALA A 429 -8.46 4.05 -4.59
C ALA A 429 -8.90 4.16 -3.12
N SER A 430 -9.25 3.04 -2.49
CA SER A 430 -9.69 2.98 -1.08
C SER A 430 -8.73 2.21 -0.17
N GLY A 431 -8.20 1.10 -0.63
CA GLY A 431 -7.20 0.28 0.06
C GLY A 431 -6.19 -0.32 -0.91
N ASN A 432 -6.57 -0.35 -2.18
CA ASN A 432 -5.78 -0.69 -3.36
C ASN A 432 -4.93 0.52 -3.81
N LYS A 433 -4.07 0.29 -4.81
CA LYS A 433 -3.10 1.30 -5.27
C LYS A 433 -2.84 1.19 -6.77
N ALA A 434 -2.47 2.30 -7.38
CA ALA A 434 -1.90 2.33 -8.72
C ALA A 434 -0.43 2.77 -8.67
N ILE A 435 0.40 2.19 -9.55
CA ILE A 435 1.77 2.63 -9.81
C ILE A 435 1.96 2.87 -11.31
N PHE A 436 2.90 3.73 -11.66
CA PHE A 436 3.36 3.90 -13.03
C PHE A 436 4.63 3.07 -13.28
N ALA A 437 4.69 2.43 -14.45
CA ALA A 437 5.90 1.77 -14.93
C ALA A 437 6.14 2.17 -16.39
N LYS A 438 7.26 2.86 -16.65
CA LYS A 438 7.68 3.13 -18.03
C LYS A 438 8.00 1.83 -18.72
N CYS A 439 7.32 1.52 -19.81
CA CYS A 439 7.52 0.27 -20.51
C CYS A 439 7.43 0.40 -22.02
N ASN A 440 8.49 -0.04 -22.70
CA ASN A 440 8.47 -0.36 -24.13
C ASN A 440 8.14 -1.84 -24.30
N ILE A 441 6.90 -2.14 -24.67
CA ILE A 441 6.42 -3.53 -24.86
C ILE A 441 7.11 -4.30 -26.00
N THR A 442 7.93 -3.64 -26.81
CA THR A 442 8.71 -4.29 -27.89
C THR A 442 10.14 -4.64 -27.46
N ASP A 443 10.50 -4.34 -26.22
CA ASP A 443 11.80 -4.59 -25.63
C ASP A 443 11.68 -5.58 -24.47
N PRO A 444 12.28 -6.79 -24.56
CA PRO A 444 12.23 -7.80 -23.50
C PRO A 444 12.76 -7.33 -22.15
N GLU A 445 13.82 -6.51 -22.11
CA GLU A 445 14.39 -6.01 -20.85
C GLU A 445 13.44 -5.00 -20.19
N SER A 446 12.79 -4.16 -20.97
CA SER A 446 11.75 -3.24 -20.46
C SER A 446 10.54 -4.01 -19.90
N ILE A 447 10.14 -5.12 -20.52
CA ILE A 447 9.07 -5.99 -20.01
C ILE A 447 9.51 -6.70 -18.73
N LYS A 448 10.77 -7.17 -18.65
CA LYS A 448 11.33 -7.76 -17.42
C LYS A 448 11.30 -6.75 -16.26
N ALA A 449 11.71 -5.51 -16.51
CA ALA A 449 11.65 -4.43 -15.51
C ALA A 449 10.20 -4.13 -15.07
N LEU A 450 9.23 -4.13 -16.00
CA LEU A 450 7.81 -3.99 -15.70
C LEU A 450 7.31 -5.10 -14.74
N ILE A 451 7.65 -6.36 -15.02
CA ILE A 451 7.28 -7.50 -14.17
C ILE A 451 7.92 -7.35 -12.79
N LYS A 452 9.23 -7.05 -12.71
CA LYS A 452 9.95 -6.84 -11.45
C LYS A 452 9.29 -5.73 -10.62
N SER A 453 9.01 -4.60 -11.23
CA SER A 453 8.33 -3.46 -10.57
C SER A 453 6.93 -3.84 -10.05
N THR A 454 6.17 -4.63 -10.83
CA THR A 454 4.85 -5.13 -10.43
C THR A 454 4.94 -6.06 -9.22
N VAL A 455 5.88 -7.00 -9.24
CA VAL A 455 6.12 -7.94 -8.15
C VAL A 455 6.60 -7.21 -6.89
N CYS A 456 7.50 -6.24 -7.02
CA CYS A 456 7.96 -5.44 -5.87
C CYS A 456 6.82 -4.64 -5.25
N ALA A 457 5.91 -4.09 -6.06
CA ALA A 457 4.83 -3.23 -5.56
C ALA A 457 3.65 -4.01 -4.95
N PHE A 458 3.36 -5.22 -5.46
CA PHE A 458 2.12 -5.93 -5.14
C PHE A 458 2.30 -7.42 -4.85
N GLY A 459 3.48 -7.99 -5.09
CA GLY A 459 3.80 -9.38 -4.78
C GLY A 459 3.48 -10.38 -5.89
N GLY A 460 2.97 -9.97 -7.05
CA GLY A 460 2.64 -10.90 -8.13
C GLY A 460 1.87 -10.26 -9.27
N LEU A 461 1.17 -11.09 -10.08
CA LEU A 461 0.38 -10.66 -11.22
C LEU A 461 -0.81 -11.61 -11.43
N ASP A 462 -2.03 -11.10 -11.40
CA ASP A 462 -3.24 -11.90 -11.59
C ASP A 462 -3.85 -11.72 -12.99
N VAL A 463 -3.80 -10.49 -13.54
CA VAL A 463 -4.39 -10.17 -14.85
C VAL A 463 -3.44 -9.30 -15.67
N PHE A 464 -3.16 -9.73 -16.89
CA PHE A 464 -2.40 -8.94 -17.86
C PHE A 464 -3.32 -8.46 -18.98
N VAL A 465 -3.52 -7.13 -19.09
CA VAL A 465 -4.31 -6.50 -20.15
C VAL A 465 -3.36 -5.95 -21.23
N SER A 466 -3.23 -6.67 -22.34
CA SER A 466 -2.45 -6.28 -23.51
C SER A 466 -3.25 -5.31 -24.37
N ASN A 467 -3.18 -4.00 -24.03
CA ASN A 467 -3.97 -2.95 -24.69
C ASN A 467 -3.12 -2.07 -25.63
N ALA A 468 -1.84 -1.84 -25.32
CA ALA A 468 -0.98 -1.00 -26.15
C ALA A 468 -1.01 -1.41 -27.62
N GLY A 469 -1.17 -0.44 -28.51
CA GLY A 469 -1.24 -0.67 -29.95
C GLY A 469 -1.32 0.64 -30.73
N ILE A 470 -0.99 0.57 -32.00
CA ILE A 470 -1.03 1.70 -32.95
C ILE A 470 -1.81 1.35 -34.20
N ALA A 471 -2.31 2.36 -34.89
CA ALA A 471 -2.90 2.23 -36.21
C ALA A 471 -2.31 3.30 -37.15
N ARG A 472 -2.01 2.90 -38.37
CA ARG A 472 -1.61 3.74 -39.49
C ARG A 472 -2.44 3.34 -40.69
N ALA A 473 -3.18 4.30 -41.24
CA ALA A 473 -3.94 4.09 -42.48
C ALA A 473 -3.00 4.10 -43.70
N GLY A 474 -3.32 3.30 -44.70
CA GLY A 474 -2.64 3.23 -45.97
C GLY A 474 -3.21 2.11 -46.82
N ASP A 475 -3.32 2.32 -48.13
CA ASP A 475 -3.64 1.30 -49.13
C ASP A 475 -2.37 0.58 -49.61
N LEU A 476 -2.51 -0.36 -50.55
CA LEU A 476 -1.38 -1.13 -51.06
C LEU A 476 -0.29 -0.27 -51.73
N GLU A 477 -0.63 0.88 -52.28
CA GLU A 477 0.31 1.76 -52.96
C GLU A 477 1.01 2.72 -52.00
N THR A 478 0.34 3.10 -50.90
CA THR A 478 0.82 4.18 -50.01
C THR A 478 1.39 3.66 -48.68
N MET A 479 1.15 2.39 -48.31
CA MET A 479 1.69 1.81 -47.08
C MET A 479 3.19 1.57 -47.18
N SER A 480 3.98 2.29 -46.38
CA SER A 480 5.42 2.04 -46.30
C SER A 480 5.74 0.76 -45.54
N ILE A 481 6.86 0.12 -45.87
CA ILE A 481 7.32 -1.08 -45.16
C ILE A 481 7.59 -0.82 -43.68
N GLU A 482 8.12 0.35 -43.35
CA GLU A 482 8.43 0.75 -41.98
C GLU A 482 7.14 0.83 -41.12
N ASN A 483 6.07 1.42 -41.67
CA ASN A 483 4.77 1.47 -40.98
C ASN A 483 4.13 0.07 -40.82
N PHE A 484 4.28 -0.80 -41.83
CA PHE A 484 3.80 -2.17 -41.77
C PHE A 484 4.54 -2.97 -40.68
N GLU A 485 5.88 -2.89 -40.68
CA GLU A 485 6.73 -3.56 -39.69
C GLU A 485 6.50 -3.00 -38.28
N LEU A 486 6.38 -1.69 -38.14
CA LEU A 486 6.10 -1.06 -36.84
C LEU A 486 4.77 -1.55 -36.24
N MET A 487 3.71 -1.61 -37.04
CA MET A 487 2.42 -2.13 -36.58
C MET A 487 2.50 -3.62 -36.22
N THR A 488 3.23 -4.43 -36.99
CA THR A 488 3.47 -5.83 -36.70
C THR A 488 4.25 -6.00 -35.40
N LYS A 489 5.31 -5.22 -35.21
CA LYS A 489 6.14 -5.24 -34.01
C LYS A 489 5.35 -4.88 -32.74
N ILE A 490 4.53 -3.83 -32.79
CA ILE A 490 3.79 -3.34 -31.62
C ILE A 490 2.51 -4.15 -31.37
N ASN A 491 1.70 -4.40 -32.41
CA ASN A 491 0.37 -5.00 -32.22
C ASN A 491 0.39 -6.53 -32.12
N TYR A 492 1.44 -7.18 -32.67
CA TYR A 492 1.52 -8.64 -32.76
C TYR A 492 2.71 -9.24 -31.99
N ASN A 493 3.95 -8.85 -32.32
CA ASN A 493 5.13 -9.42 -31.64
C ASN A 493 5.16 -9.07 -30.16
N ALA A 494 4.81 -7.83 -29.76
CA ALA A 494 4.79 -7.42 -28.38
C ALA A 494 3.75 -8.20 -27.54
N TYR A 495 2.61 -8.61 -28.13
CA TYR A 495 1.64 -9.45 -27.45
C TYR A 495 2.25 -10.79 -27.04
N PHE A 496 3.04 -11.42 -27.94
CA PHE A 496 3.79 -12.63 -27.59
C PHE A 496 4.80 -12.38 -26.46
N LEU A 497 5.61 -11.33 -26.55
CA LEU A 497 6.64 -11.03 -25.54
C LEU A 497 6.02 -10.81 -24.16
N CYS A 498 4.96 -10.01 -24.10
CA CYS A 498 4.23 -9.73 -22.86
C CYS A 498 3.56 -10.98 -22.28
N THR A 499 2.89 -11.78 -23.12
CA THR A 499 2.26 -13.04 -22.70
C THR A 499 3.28 -14.01 -22.12
N LYS A 500 4.46 -14.14 -22.77
CA LYS A 500 5.57 -14.98 -22.28
C LYS A 500 6.05 -14.54 -20.89
N ALA A 501 6.20 -13.25 -20.65
CA ALA A 501 6.64 -12.73 -19.36
C ALA A 501 5.57 -12.89 -18.26
N ALA A 502 4.33 -12.48 -18.55
CA ALA A 502 3.21 -12.58 -17.61
C ALA A 502 2.90 -14.02 -17.20
N SER A 503 2.86 -14.93 -18.18
CA SER A 503 2.55 -16.35 -17.91
C SER A 503 3.57 -17.05 -17.01
N ARG A 504 4.84 -16.62 -16.99
CA ARG A 504 5.85 -17.16 -16.07
C ARG A 504 5.50 -16.89 -14.61
N VAL A 505 5.11 -15.67 -14.30
CA VAL A 505 4.68 -15.29 -12.95
C VAL A 505 3.41 -16.02 -12.55
N MET A 506 2.41 -16.06 -13.44
CA MET A 506 1.14 -16.74 -13.19
C MET A 506 1.31 -18.25 -12.99
N LYS A 507 2.17 -18.91 -13.79
CA LYS A 507 2.50 -20.34 -13.62
C LYS A 507 3.11 -20.62 -12.24
N LEU A 508 4.03 -19.75 -11.80
CA LEU A 508 4.63 -19.87 -10.48
C LEU A 508 3.56 -19.74 -9.39
N GLN A 509 2.73 -18.70 -9.43
CA GLN A 509 1.63 -18.50 -8.50
C GLN A 509 0.70 -19.71 -8.43
N ASN A 510 0.26 -20.21 -9.58
CA ASN A 510 -0.69 -21.30 -9.68
C ASN A 510 -0.11 -22.66 -9.23
N ARG A 511 1.21 -22.80 -9.12
CA ARG A 511 1.86 -23.98 -8.52
C ARG A 511 1.65 -24.02 -7.01
N TYR A 512 1.67 -22.86 -6.34
CA TYR A 512 1.56 -22.75 -4.88
C TYR A 512 0.14 -22.47 -4.37
N ASN A 513 -0.82 -22.24 -5.26
CA ASN A 513 -2.24 -22.16 -4.92
C ASN A 513 -3.08 -22.79 -6.03
N ALA A 514 -3.68 -23.95 -5.73
CA ALA A 514 -4.47 -24.73 -6.68
C ALA A 514 -5.79 -24.06 -7.09
N GLU A 515 -6.29 -23.11 -6.29
CA GLU A 515 -7.54 -22.39 -6.57
C GLU A 515 -7.29 -21.10 -7.38
N ASN A 516 -6.02 -20.66 -7.49
CA ASN A 516 -5.70 -19.44 -8.21
C ASN A 516 -5.78 -19.62 -9.74
N TRP A 517 -6.33 -18.61 -10.41
CA TRP A 517 -6.41 -18.48 -11.86
C TRP A 517 -5.80 -17.18 -12.32
N GLY A 518 -5.04 -17.23 -13.41
CA GLY A 518 -4.52 -16.05 -14.09
C GLY A 518 -5.31 -15.74 -15.35
N ASP A 519 -5.34 -14.47 -15.74
CA ASP A 519 -6.02 -13.99 -16.95
C ASP A 519 -5.08 -13.16 -17.83
N ILE A 520 -5.02 -13.48 -19.13
CA ILE A 520 -4.36 -12.67 -20.15
C ILE A 520 -5.42 -12.20 -21.14
N ILE A 521 -5.66 -10.90 -21.21
CA ILE A 521 -6.73 -10.31 -22.02
C ILE A 521 -6.12 -9.34 -23.03
N GLN A 522 -6.26 -9.68 -24.33
CA GLN A 522 -5.86 -8.79 -25.40
C GLN A 522 -7.00 -7.82 -25.73
N ILE A 523 -6.72 -6.52 -25.72
CA ILE A 523 -7.61 -5.53 -26.35
C ILE A 523 -7.27 -5.49 -27.83
N ASN A 524 -8.06 -6.25 -28.58
CA ASN A 524 -7.90 -6.42 -30.01
C ASN A 524 -8.65 -5.32 -30.79
N SER A 525 -9.49 -5.64 -31.74
CA SER A 525 -10.35 -4.74 -32.51
C SER A 525 -11.38 -5.54 -33.31
N LYS A 526 -12.50 -4.92 -33.68
CA LYS A 526 -13.38 -5.45 -34.75
C LYS A 526 -12.60 -5.74 -36.04
N SER A 527 -11.49 -5.04 -36.29
CA SER A 527 -10.61 -5.26 -37.44
C SER A 527 -9.82 -6.57 -37.35
N GLY A 528 -9.80 -7.25 -36.23
CA GLY A 528 -9.32 -8.62 -36.08
C GLY A 528 -10.36 -9.68 -36.44
N LEU A 529 -11.64 -9.28 -36.58
CA LEU A 529 -12.76 -10.15 -36.95
C LEU A 529 -13.18 -9.96 -38.43
N ARG A 530 -12.85 -8.81 -39.03
CA ARG A 530 -13.24 -8.45 -40.37
C ARG A 530 -12.20 -7.58 -41.05
N GLY A 531 -11.85 -7.87 -42.29
CA GLY A 531 -10.93 -7.07 -43.10
C GLY A 531 -11.38 -5.61 -43.26
N SER A 532 -10.45 -4.72 -43.45
CA SER A 532 -10.69 -3.27 -43.56
C SER A 532 -9.88 -2.65 -44.72
N LYS A 533 -10.58 -2.02 -45.65
CA LYS A 533 -9.96 -1.28 -46.78
C LYS A 533 -9.05 -0.15 -46.25
N ALA A 534 -7.88 0.03 -46.86
CA ALA A 534 -6.87 1.04 -46.51
C ALA A 534 -6.42 0.95 -45.00
N ASN A 535 -6.42 -0.25 -44.45
CA ASN A 535 -6.03 -0.53 -43.06
C ASN A 535 -5.57 -1.98 -42.87
N PHE A 536 -5.08 -2.62 -43.96
CA PHE A 536 -4.79 -4.05 -43.99
C PHE A 536 -3.66 -4.45 -43.03
N ALA A 537 -2.65 -3.61 -42.84
CA ALA A 537 -1.54 -3.89 -41.93
C ALA A 537 -2.02 -3.97 -40.46
N TYR A 538 -2.86 -3.01 -40.05
CA TYR A 538 -3.50 -3.04 -38.73
C TYR A 538 -4.44 -4.26 -38.61
N ALA A 539 -5.31 -4.48 -39.58
CA ALA A 539 -6.23 -5.61 -39.57
C ALA A 539 -5.47 -6.94 -39.50
N GLY A 540 -4.43 -7.13 -40.34
CA GLY A 540 -3.58 -8.32 -40.33
C GLY A 540 -2.94 -8.60 -38.98
N SER A 541 -2.39 -7.57 -38.33
CA SER A 541 -1.83 -7.71 -36.97
C SER A 541 -2.87 -8.09 -35.92
N LYS A 542 -4.11 -7.59 -36.04
CA LYS A 542 -5.22 -7.90 -35.11
C LYS A 542 -5.82 -9.30 -35.38
N PHE A 543 -5.93 -9.76 -36.65
CA PHE A 543 -6.27 -11.15 -36.97
C PHE A 543 -5.22 -12.13 -36.42
N GLY A 544 -3.93 -11.85 -36.61
CA GLY A 544 -2.85 -12.62 -36.04
C GLY A 544 -2.93 -12.72 -34.51
N GLY A 545 -3.28 -11.61 -33.87
CA GLY A 545 -3.48 -11.56 -32.42
C GLY A 545 -4.58 -12.52 -31.91
N ILE A 546 -5.68 -12.70 -32.66
CA ILE A 546 -6.72 -13.69 -32.32
C ILE A 546 -6.18 -15.11 -32.45
N GLY A 547 -5.41 -15.40 -33.51
CA GLY A 547 -4.75 -16.70 -33.68
C GLY A 547 -3.77 -17.01 -32.53
N LEU A 548 -2.99 -16.02 -32.09
CA LEU A 548 -2.14 -16.17 -30.90
C LEU A 548 -2.97 -16.40 -29.63
N THR A 549 -4.08 -15.67 -29.44
CA THR A 549 -4.99 -15.87 -28.30
C THR A 549 -5.45 -17.32 -28.18
N GLN A 550 -5.90 -17.93 -29.28
CA GLN A 550 -6.34 -19.32 -29.31
C GLN A 550 -5.19 -20.27 -28.99
N SER A 551 -4.03 -20.07 -29.60
CA SER A 551 -2.85 -20.92 -29.36
C SER A 551 -2.36 -20.82 -27.92
N PHE A 552 -2.25 -19.62 -27.37
CA PHE A 552 -1.85 -19.40 -25.98
C PHE A 552 -2.86 -19.97 -25.00
N ALA A 553 -4.17 -19.90 -25.30
CA ALA A 553 -5.20 -20.51 -24.48
C ALA A 553 -5.00 -22.03 -24.36
N LEU A 554 -4.71 -22.73 -25.48
CA LEU A 554 -4.42 -24.16 -25.47
C LEU A 554 -3.16 -24.52 -24.67
N GLU A 555 -2.09 -23.71 -24.79
CA GLU A 555 -0.84 -23.93 -24.07
C GLU A 555 -0.92 -23.62 -22.57
N LEU A 556 -1.72 -22.63 -22.18
CA LEU A 556 -1.74 -22.08 -20.82
C LEU A 556 -2.88 -22.62 -19.96
N ALA A 557 -3.93 -23.18 -20.55
CA ALA A 557 -5.05 -23.79 -19.81
C ALA A 557 -4.62 -24.84 -18.77
N PRO A 558 -3.65 -25.77 -19.07
CA PRO A 558 -3.18 -26.71 -18.05
C PRO A 558 -2.56 -26.08 -16.81
N TYR A 559 -2.15 -24.82 -16.91
CA TYR A 559 -1.58 -24.03 -15.82
C TYR A 559 -2.60 -23.11 -15.14
N ARG A 560 -3.91 -23.27 -15.44
CA ARG A 560 -4.99 -22.42 -14.96
C ARG A 560 -4.80 -20.93 -15.31
N ILE A 561 -4.39 -20.67 -16.56
CA ILE A 561 -4.29 -19.33 -17.12
C ILE A 561 -5.22 -19.26 -18.32
N LYS A 562 -6.22 -18.39 -18.25
CA LYS A 562 -7.15 -18.11 -19.34
C LYS A 562 -6.55 -17.03 -20.26
N VAL A 563 -6.76 -17.19 -21.55
CA VAL A 563 -6.29 -16.22 -22.56
C VAL A 563 -7.45 -15.88 -23.49
N ASN A 564 -7.88 -14.62 -23.50
CA ASN A 564 -9.00 -14.18 -24.31
C ASN A 564 -8.71 -12.84 -24.99
N SER A 565 -9.42 -12.54 -26.08
CA SER A 565 -9.40 -11.26 -26.77
C SER A 565 -10.74 -10.55 -26.63
N ILE A 566 -10.73 -9.26 -26.38
CA ILE A 566 -11.88 -8.38 -26.54
C ILE A 566 -11.67 -7.61 -27.84
N CYS A 567 -12.72 -7.55 -28.69
CA CYS A 567 -12.71 -6.90 -29.99
C CYS A 567 -13.62 -5.66 -29.98
N PRO A 568 -13.15 -4.51 -29.47
CA PRO A 568 -13.95 -3.29 -29.42
C PRO A 568 -14.31 -2.74 -30.81
N GLY A 569 -15.45 -2.08 -30.89
CA GLY A 569 -15.76 -1.13 -31.94
C GLY A 569 -14.95 0.17 -31.82
N ASN A 570 -15.37 1.19 -32.54
CA ASN A 570 -14.65 2.46 -32.56
C ASN A 570 -14.91 3.27 -31.28
N PHE A 571 -13.85 3.76 -30.64
CA PHE A 571 -13.94 4.72 -29.54
C PHE A 571 -13.78 6.14 -30.12
N TYR A 572 -14.90 6.72 -30.59
CA TYR A 572 -14.89 7.96 -31.35
C TYR A 572 -14.41 9.18 -30.55
N ASP A 573 -14.61 9.19 -29.24
CA ASP A 573 -14.19 10.26 -28.35
C ASP A 573 -12.74 10.06 -27.83
N GLY A 574 -12.11 8.93 -28.17
CA GLY A 574 -10.74 8.62 -27.79
C GLY A 574 -9.70 9.23 -28.73
N PRO A 575 -8.46 9.48 -28.24
CA PRO A 575 -7.43 10.24 -28.97
C PRO A 575 -7.06 9.61 -30.32
N LEU A 576 -7.14 8.30 -30.48
CA LEU A 576 -6.90 7.63 -31.76
C LEU A 576 -7.82 8.11 -32.88
N TRP A 577 -9.04 8.50 -32.55
CA TRP A 577 -10.04 8.99 -33.50
C TRP A 577 -10.17 10.50 -33.49
N SER A 578 -10.19 11.13 -32.31
CA SER A 578 -10.58 12.52 -32.11
C SER A 578 -9.40 13.51 -32.10
N ASP A 579 -8.14 13.03 -32.13
CA ASP A 579 -6.99 13.94 -32.21
C ASP A 579 -7.12 14.88 -33.44
N PRO A 580 -7.08 16.22 -33.25
CA PRO A 580 -7.37 17.17 -34.30
C PRO A 580 -6.32 17.24 -35.42
N VAL A 581 -5.14 16.63 -35.19
CA VAL A 581 -4.04 16.61 -36.17
C VAL A 581 -3.84 15.21 -36.75
N ASN A 582 -3.74 14.19 -35.87
CA ASN A 582 -3.36 12.85 -36.27
C ASN A 582 -4.49 11.82 -36.06
N GLY A 583 -5.68 12.25 -35.66
CA GLY A 583 -6.82 11.35 -35.43
C GLY A 583 -7.33 10.68 -36.69
N LEU A 584 -7.91 9.50 -36.57
CA LEU A 584 -8.40 8.72 -37.70
C LEU A 584 -9.50 9.45 -38.49
N PHE A 585 -10.28 10.34 -37.86
CA PHE A 585 -11.25 11.17 -38.60
C PHE A 585 -10.56 12.06 -39.60
N VAL A 586 -9.47 12.72 -39.21
CA VAL A 586 -8.66 13.59 -40.10
C VAL A 586 -7.95 12.77 -41.18
N GLN A 587 -7.32 11.66 -40.77
CA GLN A 587 -6.63 10.77 -41.71
C GLN A 587 -7.58 10.24 -42.79
N TYR A 588 -8.80 9.82 -42.41
CA TYR A 588 -9.79 9.25 -43.34
C TYR A 588 -10.45 10.31 -44.23
N LEU A 589 -10.63 11.54 -43.72
CA LEU A 589 -11.05 12.67 -44.55
C LEU A 589 -10.00 12.95 -45.63
N ASN A 590 -8.73 13.09 -45.25
CA ASN A 590 -7.62 13.42 -46.15
C ASN A 590 -7.36 12.28 -47.17
N ALA A 591 -7.52 11.03 -46.76
CA ALA A 591 -7.38 9.87 -47.66
C ALA A 591 -8.61 9.62 -48.55
N GLY A 592 -9.67 10.44 -48.47
CA GLY A 592 -10.89 10.24 -49.24
C GLY A 592 -11.57 8.90 -48.97
N LYS A 593 -11.38 8.34 -47.77
CA LYS A 593 -11.89 7.01 -47.41
C LYS A 593 -13.42 6.93 -47.32
N VAL A 594 -14.06 8.07 -47.03
CA VAL A 594 -15.51 8.22 -46.98
C VAL A 594 -15.94 9.04 -48.21
N PRO A 595 -16.59 8.39 -49.20
CA PRO A 595 -17.02 9.08 -50.44
C PRO A 595 -17.96 10.24 -50.12
N GLY A 596 -17.62 11.45 -50.64
CA GLY A 596 -18.44 12.65 -50.49
C GLY A 596 -18.31 13.37 -49.15
N ALA A 597 -17.54 12.90 -48.20
CA ALA A 597 -17.27 13.61 -46.96
C ALA A 597 -16.45 14.89 -47.20
N LYS A 598 -16.86 16.00 -46.59
CA LYS A 598 -16.23 17.31 -46.70
C LYS A 598 -15.70 17.82 -45.36
N SER A 599 -16.09 17.19 -44.29
CA SER A 599 -15.71 17.53 -42.90
C SER A 599 -15.41 16.31 -42.07
N VAL A 600 -14.78 16.51 -40.93
CA VAL A 600 -14.56 15.47 -39.89
C VAL A 600 -15.90 14.95 -39.38
N GLU A 601 -16.91 15.82 -39.29
CA GLU A 601 -18.28 15.46 -38.86
C GLU A 601 -18.94 14.50 -39.84
N ASP A 602 -18.75 14.70 -41.17
CA ASP A 602 -19.28 13.78 -42.19
C ASP A 602 -18.65 12.37 -42.01
N VAL A 603 -17.36 12.32 -41.74
CA VAL A 603 -16.65 11.05 -41.48
C VAL A 603 -17.17 10.41 -40.21
N LYS A 604 -17.38 11.19 -39.13
CA LYS A 604 -17.92 10.68 -37.85
C LYS A 604 -19.35 10.11 -38.03
N GLU A 605 -20.22 10.84 -38.69
CA GLU A 605 -21.60 10.41 -38.96
C GLU A 605 -21.64 9.15 -39.85
N TYR A 606 -20.79 9.06 -40.85
CA TYR A 606 -20.66 7.85 -41.67
C TYR A 606 -20.31 6.65 -40.80
N TYR A 607 -19.32 6.77 -39.90
CA TYR A 607 -18.92 5.65 -39.03
C TYR A 607 -19.97 5.32 -37.95
N LEU A 608 -20.70 6.30 -37.44
CA LEU A 608 -21.84 6.08 -36.55
C LEU A 608 -22.96 5.32 -37.25
N SER A 609 -23.24 5.63 -38.52
CA SER A 609 -24.27 4.94 -39.32
C SER A 609 -23.94 3.47 -39.59
N GLN A 610 -22.67 3.08 -39.54
CA GLN A 610 -22.22 1.68 -39.69
C GLN A 610 -22.50 0.83 -38.45
N SER A 611 -22.86 1.42 -37.31
CA SER A 611 -23.23 0.72 -36.10
C SER A 611 -24.75 0.68 -35.96
N PRO A 612 -25.39 -0.49 -35.89
CA PRO A 612 -26.84 -0.60 -35.65
C PRO A 612 -27.31 0.18 -34.41
N MET A 613 -26.49 0.22 -33.35
CA MET A 613 -26.79 0.98 -32.13
C MET A 613 -26.44 2.50 -32.25
N ARG A 614 -25.90 2.94 -33.39
CA ARG A 614 -25.49 4.33 -33.66
C ARG A 614 -24.66 4.97 -32.54
N LYS A 615 -23.79 4.19 -31.91
CA LYS A 615 -22.88 4.66 -30.86
C LYS A 615 -21.48 4.05 -31.00
N GLY A 616 -20.49 4.76 -30.49
CA GLY A 616 -19.14 4.24 -30.30
C GLY A 616 -19.05 3.26 -29.13
N CYS A 617 -17.93 2.55 -29.06
CA CYS A 617 -17.58 1.72 -27.92
C CYS A 617 -16.83 2.57 -26.90
N ALA A 618 -17.33 2.66 -25.67
CA ALA A 618 -16.67 3.39 -24.60
C ALA A 618 -15.76 2.45 -23.76
N PRO A 619 -14.74 2.99 -23.05
CA PRO A 619 -13.89 2.20 -22.16
C PRO A 619 -14.68 1.42 -21.10
N ALA A 620 -15.79 1.97 -20.61
CA ALA A 620 -16.67 1.30 -19.66
C ALA A 620 -17.34 0.03 -20.24
N ASP A 621 -17.65 0.01 -21.55
CA ASP A 621 -18.18 -1.18 -22.22
C ASP A 621 -17.12 -2.28 -22.31
N VAL A 622 -15.86 -1.90 -22.59
CA VAL A 622 -14.72 -2.82 -22.63
C VAL A 622 -14.39 -3.34 -21.23
N CYS A 623 -14.42 -2.49 -20.21
CA CYS A 623 -14.18 -2.91 -18.83
C CYS A 623 -15.21 -3.96 -18.34
N LYS A 624 -16.49 -3.81 -18.69
CA LYS A 624 -17.50 -4.84 -18.38
C LYS A 624 -17.15 -6.19 -18.99
N ALA A 625 -16.59 -6.19 -20.20
CA ALA A 625 -16.12 -7.42 -20.83
C ALA A 625 -14.85 -7.99 -20.14
N VAL A 626 -13.93 -7.14 -19.69
CA VAL A 626 -12.77 -7.56 -18.88
C VAL A 626 -13.26 -8.26 -17.60
N LEU A 627 -14.16 -7.64 -16.86
CA LEU A 627 -14.71 -8.20 -15.61
C LEU A 627 -15.46 -9.52 -15.87
N TYR A 628 -16.25 -9.58 -16.96
CA TYR A 628 -16.93 -10.80 -17.37
C TYR A 628 -15.93 -11.95 -17.61
N LEU A 629 -14.87 -11.70 -18.39
CA LEU A 629 -13.87 -12.75 -18.71
C LEU A 629 -13.11 -13.23 -17.47
N ILE A 630 -12.87 -12.35 -16.49
CA ILE A 630 -12.23 -12.72 -15.21
C ILE A 630 -13.13 -13.62 -14.37
N GLU A 631 -14.43 -13.29 -14.29
CA GLU A 631 -15.41 -14.04 -13.51
C GLU A 631 -15.80 -15.39 -14.13
N GLN A 632 -15.66 -15.53 -15.44
CA GLN A 632 -15.91 -16.80 -16.12
C GLN A 632 -14.83 -17.85 -15.82
N THR A 633 -15.26 -19.03 -15.45
CA THR A 633 -14.37 -20.17 -15.16
C THR A 633 -14.26 -21.16 -16.32
N CYS A 634 -15.06 -21.01 -17.38
CA CYS A 634 -15.15 -21.92 -18.54
C CYS A 634 -14.94 -21.20 -19.89
N GLU A 635 -14.31 -20.00 -19.88
CA GLU A 635 -14.16 -19.18 -21.08
C GLU A 635 -12.70 -18.88 -21.35
N THR A 636 -12.11 -19.51 -22.38
CA THR A 636 -10.74 -19.24 -22.83
C THR A 636 -10.61 -19.42 -24.35
N GLY A 637 -9.69 -18.73 -24.99
CA GLY A 637 -9.46 -18.79 -26.44
C GLY A 637 -10.47 -17.97 -27.26
N GLN A 638 -11.30 -17.14 -26.64
CA GLN A 638 -12.39 -16.42 -27.28
C GLN A 638 -11.97 -15.05 -27.80
N ALA A 639 -12.70 -14.60 -28.85
CA ALA A 639 -12.61 -13.24 -29.38
C ALA A 639 -13.98 -12.56 -29.23
N LEU A 640 -14.17 -11.84 -28.12
CA LEU A 640 -15.45 -11.26 -27.71
C LEU A 640 -15.71 -9.91 -28.39
N PRO A 641 -16.70 -9.76 -29.30
CA PRO A 641 -17.01 -8.51 -29.97
C PRO A 641 -17.81 -7.55 -29.06
N ILE A 642 -17.33 -6.33 -28.87
CA ILE A 642 -18.02 -5.23 -28.18
C ILE A 642 -18.18 -4.06 -29.18
N THR A 643 -19.07 -4.18 -30.15
CA THR A 643 -19.05 -3.35 -31.37
C THR A 643 -20.34 -2.55 -31.61
N GLY A 644 -21.34 -2.64 -30.76
CA GLY A 644 -22.66 -2.05 -31.01
C GLY A 644 -23.37 -2.64 -32.23
N GLY A 645 -23.09 -3.91 -32.56
CA GLY A 645 -23.63 -4.62 -33.72
C GLY A 645 -22.88 -4.37 -35.05
N GLN A 646 -21.78 -3.58 -35.04
CA GLN A 646 -21.01 -3.29 -36.25
C GLN A 646 -20.31 -4.52 -36.84
N THR A 647 -20.01 -5.49 -36.02
CA THR A 647 -19.50 -6.81 -36.42
C THR A 647 -20.20 -7.87 -35.59
N MET A 648 -20.78 -8.87 -36.25
CA MET A 648 -21.42 -10.01 -35.65
C MET A 648 -20.64 -11.26 -36.04
N LEU A 649 -20.49 -12.21 -35.11
CA LEU A 649 -19.93 -13.54 -35.39
C LEU A 649 -21.07 -14.45 -35.86
N ASN A 650 -20.79 -15.28 -36.88
CA ASN A 650 -21.72 -16.28 -37.38
C ASN A 650 -21.55 -17.58 -36.61
#